data_9b597f630379203c55c1f62af5476374
#
_entry.id   9b597f630379203c55c1f62af5476374
#
_cell.length_a   1.000
_cell.length_b   1.000
_cell.length_c   1.000
_cell.angle_alpha   90.00
_cell.angle_beta   90.00
_cell.angle_gamma   90.00
#
_symmetry.space_group_name_H-M   'P 1'
#
loop_
_entity.id
_entity.type
_entity.pdbx_description
1 polymer ?
#
loop_
_entity_poly.entity_id
_entity_poly.type
_entity_poly.pdbx_seq_one_letter_code
_entity_poly.pdbx_strand_id
1 'polypeptide(L)'
;MCENTLSIPHAETVKSNQNEILSKIHIDWQNWLVALRQNSNAVKELVSKSEDWRDLRGSGPFAGMTVVMLTTKMGSIEQLEIILARKPDLSTQDELGKTALHHLLERKGIFTGHLKKLLEAGAPINQGDVISNNPLHLAAAKEGVESLELLIQYGANLEAMNLSGKTPLMVAATNGRKANVEFLISSGADPLVESASGYNAWMFAARGGHEKILELLIQNSAYQIEHTEKMHLRNALHLATIEGHLETIKFLISSGLNVNQGDNLELTPLHLAVSSKKPESVDLLLNNGASAYLQDNTGMTPLELAVMSGDLQILKLLLKQPLDAPLATSARENALREAAFQGNFNLVQELVQQNIAPHTKNINGQTAWIVAVSAGNNEIADYLASQPGPQALNVIFAAEFGFNERLSVLLKENVGVNISDVRGFSPLMLAAGRGDVEMLSSLIKSGADINHQSLQGWNVLSLAISSGSIETVKKILQVDSKLIFQEDKEGWNALHWAAFHGDLEIINLLLPFTDDVDKKDHQQRTPLQLAAIEGHQSIVRTLIEWKASASLKDQSGRTVMEQAILYRQKDVLENLFILGISASAGLRYASSIGEVELLPLFQKYGANLDEADEDGNTPLLLAVLGEHQETVSGLLDFGADPNLTNAKGLTPLILAIRSRQPSLTSILLKYPLDLERQDPFGNTSLLTAALNGNEEIVDQLIIAGAKLEHSNYMGQNALHLAALQGQVGIVKRLLDANLSPMKTDQFGLTAFHRAAENGHAGVIRTFLETKTVDLNINVLDAHGDGGTPWLLAAKRGHINVLEVLLEASVDSDAVELLNGTTALQVASAEGQQSTVRWLLEKNLSKIDETDFLGNTALHYASQKGQELVIEELMSWGANPQKENYEGKIPSEIAQKLSNDTTLNTLD
;
A
#
# COMPACT_ATOMS: atom_id res chain seq x y z
N MET A 1 -32.11 45.35 26.03
CA MET A 1 -33.15 45.95 25.19
C MET A 1 -32.76 45.83 23.73
N CYS A 2 -33.69 45.28 23.02
CA CYS A 2 -33.80 45.05 21.60
C CYS A 2 -33.03 43.89 20.99
N GLU A 3 -33.71 42.77 21.05
CA GLU A 3 -33.83 41.73 20.04
C GLU A 3 -34.01 42.27 18.63
N ASN A 4 -33.40 41.66 17.64
CA ASN A 4 -34.04 41.45 16.36
C ASN A 4 -33.55 40.14 15.74
N THR A 5 -34.40 39.17 15.93
CA THR A 5 -34.45 37.89 15.23
C THR A 5 -34.70 38.10 13.73
N LEU A 6 -33.81 37.65 12.90
CA LEU A 6 -34.10 37.33 11.52
C LEU A 6 -34.08 35.83 11.33
N SER A 7 -35.27 35.24 11.38
CA SER A 7 -35.58 33.87 11.05
C SER A 7 -35.35 33.61 9.57
N ILE A 8 -34.50 32.63 9.26
CA ILE A 8 -34.35 32.10 7.90
C ILE A 8 -35.31 30.91 7.75
N PRO A 9 -36.37 30.99 6.92
CA PRO A 9 -37.36 29.92 6.75
C PRO A 9 -37.01 28.94 5.61
N HIS A 10 -35.77 28.73 5.27
CA HIS A 10 -35.40 27.82 4.15
C HIS A 10 -34.67 26.53 4.49
N ALA A 11 -34.20 26.37 5.69
CA ALA A 11 -33.46 25.14 6.06
C ALA A 11 -34.38 23.94 6.44
N GLU A 12 -35.56 24.22 6.97
CA GLU A 12 -36.55 23.18 7.32
C GLU A 12 -37.32 22.63 6.13
N THR A 13 -37.65 23.49 5.14
CA THR A 13 -38.35 23.08 3.91
C THR A 13 -37.48 22.20 2.99
N VAL A 14 -36.15 22.45 2.93
CA VAL A 14 -35.24 21.60 2.15
C VAL A 14 -35.00 20.24 2.82
N LYS A 15 -34.89 20.21 4.15
CA LYS A 15 -34.80 18.94 4.89
C LYS A 15 -36.09 18.13 4.88
N SER A 16 -37.27 18.79 4.92
CA SER A 16 -38.57 18.10 4.81
C SER A 16 -38.77 17.54 3.40
N ASN A 17 -38.42 18.25 2.35
CA ASN A 17 -38.49 17.76 0.96
C ASN A 17 -37.49 16.61 0.71
N GLN A 18 -36.26 16.67 1.21
CA GLN A 18 -35.33 15.54 1.11
C GLN A 18 -35.80 14.32 1.87
N ASN A 19 -36.35 14.47 3.08
CA ASN A 19 -36.89 13.37 3.86
C ASN A 19 -38.18 12.81 3.21
N GLU A 20 -39.01 13.63 2.60
CA GLU A 20 -40.22 13.20 1.89
C GLU A 20 -39.86 12.46 0.58
N ILE A 21 -38.85 12.94 -0.18
CA ILE A 21 -38.32 12.23 -1.34
C ILE A 21 -37.68 10.91 -0.96
N LEU A 22 -36.84 10.88 0.08
CA LEU A 22 -36.21 9.66 0.58
C LEU A 22 -37.24 8.66 1.12
N SER A 23 -38.30 9.13 1.80
CA SER A 23 -39.39 8.27 2.28
C SER A 23 -40.21 7.71 1.11
N LYS A 24 -40.47 8.49 0.08
CA LYS A 24 -41.18 8.06 -1.13
C LYS A 24 -40.38 7.01 -1.90
N ILE A 25 -39.07 7.25 -2.11
CA ILE A 25 -38.15 6.28 -2.73
C ILE A 25 -38.12 4.97 -1.93
N HIS A 26 -38.09 5.04 -0.60
CA HIS A 26 -38.13 3.86 0.27
C HIS A 26 -39.44 3.10 0.16
N ILE A 27 -40.59 3.78 0.11
CA ILE A 27 -41.90 3.16 -0.07
C ILE A 27 -41.99 2.50 -1.45
N ASP A 28 -41.55 3.15 -2.50
CA ASP A 28 -41.55 2.59 -3.85
C ASP A 28 -40.64 1.35 -3.97
N TRP A 29 -39.48 1.36 -3.35
CA TRP A 29 -38.61 0.18 -3.31
C TRP A 29 -39.23 -0.98 -2.53
N GLN A 30 -39.91 -0.72 -1.42
CA GLN A 30 -40.64 -1.73 -0.68
C GLN A 30 -41.80 -2.34 -1.49
N ASN A 31 -42.51 -1.53 -2.29
CA ASN A 31 -43.56 -2.01 -3.20
C ASN A 31 -43.00 -3.00 -4.23
N TRP A 32 -41.78 -2.74 -4.78
CA TRP A 32 -41.11 -3.69 -5.66
C TRP A 32 -40.71 -4.99 -4.96
N LEU A 33 -40.18 -4.92 -3.74
CA LEU A 33 -39.85 -6.10 -2.93
C LEU A 33 -41.11 -6.97 -2.67
N VAL A 34 -42.24 -6.34 -2.38
CA VAL A 34 -43.52 -7.03 -2.17
C VAL A 34 -44.03 -7.66 -3.47
N ALA A 35 -44.03 -6.92 -4.58
CA ALA A 35 -44.50 -7.39 -5.88
C ALA A 35 -43.71 -8.59 -6.39
N LEU A 36 -42.37 -8.58 -6.23
CA LEU A 36 -41.52 -9.69 -6.62
C LEU A 36 -41.76 -10.96 -5.79
N ARG A 37 -42.25 -10.83 -4.53
CA ARG A 37 -42.60 -11.96 -3.67
C ARG A 37 -44.00 -12.48 -3.95
N GLN A 38 -44.90 -11.68 -4.54
CA GLN A 38 -46.26 -12.07 -4.83
C GLN A 38 -46.38 -12.87 -6.12
N ASN A 39 -46.43 -12.19 -7.28
CA ASN A 39 -46.55 -12.83 -8.59
C ASN A 39 -46.25 -11.88 -9.76
N SER A 40 -46.23 -12.42 -11.01
CA SER A 40 -45.95 -11.68 -12.20
C SER A 40 -46.97 -10.59 -12.53
N ASN A 41 -48.22 -10.70 -12.09
CA ASN A 41 -49.26 -9.69 -12.33
C ASN A 41 -49.00 -8.43 -11.47
N ALA A 42 -48.54 -8.58 -10.22
CA ALA A 42 -48.16 -7.44 -9.37
C ALA A 42 -47.03 -6.66 -9.98
N VAL A 43 -46.02 -7.34 -10.59
CA VAL A 43 -44.93 -6.72 -11.32
C VAL A 43 -45.44 -5.98 -12.56
N LYS A 44 -46.33 -6.58 -13.36
CA LYS A 44 -46.95 -5.93 -14.52
C LYS A 44 -47.66 -4.64 -14.15
N GLU A 45 -48.39 -4.65 -13.04
CA GLU A 45 -49.11 -3.49 -12.51
C GLU A 45 -48.13 -2.34 -12.16
N LEU A 46 -47.03 -2.62 -11.47
CA LEU A 46 -46.01 -1.62 -11.12
C LEU A 46 -45.35 -1.05 -12.37
N VAL A 47 -44.96 -1.90 -13.31
CA VAL A 47 -44.35 -1.50 -14.60
C VAL A 47 -45.28 -0.62 -15.44
N SER A 48 -46.63 -0.79 -15.30
CA SER A 48 -47.61 0.01 -16.05
C SER A 48 -47.91 1.37 -15.42
N LYS A 49 -47.67 1.55 -14.12
CA LYS A 49 -48.08 2.74 -13.36
C LYS A 49 -47.15 3.95 -13.52
N SER A 50 -45.86 3.75 -13.76
CA SER A 50 -44.90 4.82 -14.02
C SER A 50 -43.70 4.33 -14.79
N GLU A 51 -42.94 5.22 -15.47
CA GLU A 51 -41.63 4.91 -16.07
C GLU A 51 -40.47 5.18 -15.11
N ASP A 52 -40.69 5.84 -13.98
CA ASP A 52 -39.69 6.31 -13.00
C ASP A 52 -38.97 5.14 -12.29
N TRP A 53 -39.50 3.89 -12.42
CA TRP A 53 -38.86 2.70 -11.83
C TRP A 53 -37.47 2.39 -12.42
N ARG A 54 -37.16 2.88 -13.64
CA ARG A 54 -35.85 2.66 -14.29
C ARG A 54 -34.71 3.29 -13.51
N ASP A 55 -34.99 4.45 -12.90
CA ASP A 55 -34.00 5.24 -12.16
C ASP A 55 -34.04 4.96 -10.65
N LEU A 56 -35.00 4.12 -10.22
CA LEU A 56 -35.14 3.76 -8.81
C LEU A 56 -33.92 2.98 -8.31
N ARG A 57 -33.32 3.43 -7.23
CA ARG A 57 -32.18 2.78 -6.58
C ARG A 57 -32.55 2.29 -5.18
N GLY A 58 -32.06 1.11 -4.83
CA GLY A 58 -32.24 0.52 -3.51
C GLY A 58 -31.44 1.25 -2.43
N SER A 59 -31.82 1.02 -1.17
CA SER A 59 -31.12 1.53 0.00
C SER A 59 -30.88 0.40 1.03
N GLY A 60 -30.03 0.61 2.01
CA GLY A 60 -29.68 -0.37 3.01
C GLY A 60 -29.06 -1.64 2.39
N PRO A 61 -29.62 -2.85 2.64
CA PRO A 61 -29.08 -4.11 2.08
C PRO A 61 -29.10 -4.19 0.54
N PHE A 62 -29.78 -3.26 -0.13
CA PHE A 62 -29.95 -3.18 -1.59
C PHE A 62 -29.35 -1.89 -2.18
N ALA A 63 -28.42 -1.26 -1.46
CA ALA A 63 -27.88 0.04 -1.84
C ALA A 63 -27.37 0.06 -3.30
N GLY A 64 -27.80 1.06 -4.06
CA GLY A 64 -27.46 1.23 -5.47
C GLY A 64 -28.11 0.26 -6.46
N MET A 65 -28.80 -0.80 -6.01
CA MET A 65 -29.44 -1.77 -6.91
C MET A 65 -30.57 -1.15 -7.72
N THR A 66 -30.64 -1.48 -8.99
CA THR A 66 -31.81 -1.18 -9.84
C THR A 66 -32.91 -2.22 -9.66
N VAL A 67 -34.11 -1.91 -10.11
CA VAL A 67 -35.23 -2.86 -10.14
C VAL A 67 -34.90 -4.12 -10.95
N VAL A 68 -34.13 -3.99 -12.03
CA VAL A 68 -33.65 -5.14 -12.81
C VAL A 68 -32.76 -6.04 -11.97
N MET A 69 -31.78 -5.48 -11.24
CA MET A 69 -30.89 -6.23 -10.34
C MET A 69 -31.68 -6.94 -9.24
N LEU A 70 -32.64 -6.25 -8.64
CA LEU A 70 -33.52 -6.84 -7.63
C LEU A 70 -34.33 -8.01 -8.22
N THR A 71 -34.89 -7.85 -9.42
CA THR A 71 -35.66 -8.91 -10.09
C THR A 71 -34.76 -10.08 -10.47
N THR A 72 -33.56 -9.84 -10.95
CA THR A 72 -32.60 -10.93 -11.21
C THR A 72 -32.18 -11.65 -9.94
N LYS A 73 -32.04 -10.92 -8.83
CA LYS A 73 -31.65 -11.50 -7.53
C LYS A 73 -32.72 -12.39 -6.91
N MET A 74 -34.02 -12.10 -7.07
CA MET A 74 -35.07 -12.78 -6.33
C MET A 74 -36.35 -13.05 -7.12
N GLY A 75 -36.52 -12.51 -8.30
CA GLY A 75 -37.73 -12.69 -9.11
C GLY A 75 -37.77 -13.98 -9.93
N SER A 76 -38.97 -14.27 -10.53
CA SER A 76 -39.16 -15.36 -11.50
C SER A 76 -38.72 -14.92 -12.90
N ILE A 77 -38.64 -15.91 -13.81
CA ILE A 77 -38.25 -15.62 -15.21
C ILE A 77 -39.31 -14.78 -15.93
N GLU A 78 -40.60 -15.00 -15.66
CA GLU A 78 -41.71 -14.22 -16.22
C GLU A 78 -41.66 -12.77 -15.71
N GLN A 79 -41.32 -12.58 -14.44
CA GLN A 79 -41.14 -11.23 -13.88
C GLN A 79 -39.97 -10.49 -14.54
N LEU A 80 -38.87 -11.19 -14.80
CA LEU A 80 -37.70 -10.64 -15.51
C LEU A 80 -38.07 -10.27 -16.95
N GLU A 81 -38.78 -11.13 -17.67
CA GLU A 81 -39.25 -10.88 -19.06
C GLU A 81 -40.15 -9.63 -19.13
N ILE A 82 -41.01 -9.43 -18.16
CA ILE A 82 -41.88 -8.22 -18.09
C ILE A 82 -41.04 -6.96 -18.04
N ILE A 83 -39.95 -6.98 -17.27
CA ILE A 83 -39.06 -5.82 -17.10
C ILE A 83 -38.20 -5.62 -18.32
N LEU A 84 -37.58 -6.69 -18.86
CA LEU A 84 -36.73 -6.63 -20.06
C LEU A 84 -37.48 -6.16 -21.29
N ALA A 85 -38.79 -6.45 -21.42
CA ALA A 85 -39.64 -5.96 -22.51
C ALA A 85 -39.69 -4.40 -22.59
N ARG A 86 -39.34 -3.70 -21.50
CA ARG A 86 -39.27 -2.23 -21.44
C ARG A 86 -37.88 -1.69 -21.75
N LYS A 87 -36.93 -2.52 -22.18
CA LYS A 87 -35.54 -2.15 -22.56
C LYS A 87 -34.85 -1.28 -21.50
N PRO A 88 -34.73 -1.75 -20.23
CA PRO A 88 -33.99 -1.01 -19.21
C PRO A 88 -32.50 -0.98 -19.54
N ASP A 89 -31.78 -0.01 -18.97
CA ASP A 89 -30.32 0.00 -19.03
C ASP A 89 -29.76 -1.15 -18.17
N LEU A 90 -29.08 -2.11 -18.82
CA LEU A 90 -28.48 -3.27 -18.16
C LEU A 90 -27.01 -3.05 -17.80
N SER A 91 -26.42 -1.92 -18.21
CA SER A 91 -25.01 -1.57 -17.93
C SER A 91 -24.82 -0.91 -16.56
N THR A 92 -25.90 -0.49 -15.91
CA THR A 92 -25.85 0.11 -14.57
C THR A 92 -25.21 -0.84 -13.56
N GLN A 93 -24.50 -0.24 -12.59
CA GLN A 93 -23.84 -0.94 -11.48
C GLN A 93 -24.42 -0.44 -10.14
N ASP A 94 -24.47 -1.33 -9.14
CA ASP A 94 -24.76 -0.95 -7.75
C ASP A 94 -23.48 -0.38 -7.06
N GLU A 95 -23.56 -0.06 -5.78
CA GLU A 95 -22.43 0.46 -5.00
C GLU A 95 -21.23 -0.50 -4.91
N LEU A 96 -21.45 -1.79 -5.17
CA LEU A 96 -20.40 -2.81 -5.25
C LEU A 96 -19.95 -3.07 -6.70
N GLY A 97 -20.31 -2.21 -7.64
CA GLY A 97 -19.99 -2.37 -9.06
C GLY A 97 -20.69 -3.54 -9.73
N LYS A 98 -21.72 -4.14 -9.09
CA LYS A 98 -22.40 -5.34 -9.61
C LYS A 98 -23.50 -4.97 -10.59
N THR A 99 -23.54 -5.66 -11.71
CA THR A 99 -24.63 -5.59 -12.69
C THR A 99 -25.72 -6.64 -12.41
N ALA A 100 -26.78 -6.62 -13.18
CA ALA A 100 -27.84 -7.63 -13.10
C ALA A 100 -27.30 -9.08 -13.29
N LEU A 101 -26.30 -9.27 -14.16
CA LEU A 101 -25.63 -10.56 -14.36
C LEU A 101 -24.91 -11.04 -13.08
N HIS A 102 -24.24 -10.15 -12.37
CA HIS A 102 -23.57 -10.50 -11.11
C HIS A 102 -24.58 -10.98 -10.07
N HIS A 103 -25.67 -10.23 -9.87
CA HIS A 103 -26.72 -10.61 -8.93
C HIS A 103 -27.41 -11.95 -9.28
N LEU A 104 -27.60 -12.24 -10.56
CA LEU A 104 -28.11 -13.52 -10.99
C LEU A 104 -27.16 -14.65 -10.63
N LEU A 105 -25.87 -14.47 -10.98
CA LEU A 105 -24.86 -15.49 -10.76
C LEU A 105 -24.50 -15.69 -9.28
N GLU A 106 -24.86 -14.77 -8.39
CA GLU A 106 -24.75 -14.98 -6.94
C GLU A 106 -25.94 -15.75 -6.32
N ARG A 107 -27.06 -15.90 -7.02
CA ARG A 107 -28.20 -16.71 -6.51
C ARG A 107 -27.77 -18.16 -6.30
N LYS A 108 -28.32 -18.80 -5.25
CA LYS A 108 -28.16 -20.23 -5.04
C LYS A 108 -29.01 -20.99 -6.07
N GLY A 109 -28.40 -21.85 -6.87
CA GLY A 109 -29.02 -22.65 -7.90
C GLY A 109 -28.62 -22.23 -9.34
N ILE A 110 -29.11 -22.97 -10.31
CA ILE A 110 -28.85 -22.78 -11.75
C ILE A 110 -30.06 -22.07 -12.36
N PHE A 111 -29.83 -20.86 -12.90
CA PHE A 111 -30.88 -20.00 -13.47
C PHE A 111 -30.58 -19.69 -14.97
N THR A 112 -30.34 -20.74 -15.78
CA THR A 112 -29.99 -20.63 -17.21
C THR A 112 -31.02 -19.85 -18.02
N GLY A 113 -32.31 -20.01 -17.72
CA GLY A 113 -33.37 -19.25 -18.38
C GLY A 113 -33.28 -17.74 -18.13
N HIS A 114 -33.03 -17.32 -16.87
CA HIS A 114 -32.83 -15.90 -16.55
C HIS A 114 -31.55 -15.36 -17.20
N LEU A 115 -30.46 -16.16 -17.15
CA LEU A 115 -29.18 -15.81 -17.75
C LEU A 115 -29.32 -15.57 -19.25
N LYS A 116 -29.95 -16.52 -19.97
CA LYS A 116 -30.20 -16.41 -21.39
C LYS A 116 -30.98 -15.15 -21.75
N LYS A 117 -32.04 -14.84 -20.98
CA LYS A 117 -32.86 -13.64 -21.21
C LYS A 117 -32.10 -12.33 -21.01
N LEU A 118 -31.23 -12.26 -20.00
CA LEU A 118 -30.37 -11.08 -19.81
C LEU A 118 -29.35 -10.92 -20.95
N LEU A 119 -28.75 -12.03 -21.39
CA LEU A 119 -27.77 -11.99 -22.48
C LEU A 119 -28.43 -11.63 -23.82
N GLU A 120 -29.59 -12.20 -24.13
CA GLU A 120 -30.42 -11.83 -25.32
C GLU A 120 -30.81 -10.35 -25.29
N ALA A 121 -31.01 -9.77 -24.10
CA ALA A 121 -31.32 -8.36 -23.92
C ALA A 121 -30.10 -7.43 -23.98
N GLY A 122 -28.89 -7.95 -24.16
CA GLY A 122 -27.64 -7.18 -24.29
C GLY A 122 -26.99 -6.80 -22.97
N ALA A 123 -27.20 -7.57 -21.90
CA ALA A 123 -26.51 -7.30 -20.65
C ALA A 123 -24.97 -7.38 -20.81
N PRO A 124 -24.20 -6.47 -20.19
CA PRO A 124 -22.75 -6.37 -20.38
C PRO A 124 -22.04 -7.58 -19.76
N ILE A 125 -21.51 -8.45 -20.64
CA ILE A 125 -20.99 -9.77 -20.26
C ILE A 125 -19.59 -9.72 -19.64
N ASN A 126 -18.77 -8.69 -19.95
CA ASN A 126 -17.39 -8.57 -19.53
C ASN A 126 -17.17 -7.47 -18.47
N GLN A 127 -18.22 -6.79 -18.04
CA GLN A 127 -18.13 -5.74 -17.01
C GLN A 127 -17.79 -6.36 -15.65
N GLY A 128 -16.79 -5.82 -14.94
CA GLY A 128 -16.38 -6.27 -13.63
C GLY A 128 -17.10 -5.51 -12.50
N ASP A 129 -17.23 -6.16 -11.34
CA ASP A 129 -17.61 -5.51 -10.07
C ASP A 129 -16.44 -4.70 -9.48
N VAL A 130 -16.58 -4.13 -8.27
CA VAL A 130 -15.52 -3.33 -7.59
C VAL A 130 -14.21 -4.06 -7.40
N ILE A 131 -14.21 -5.40 -7.44
CA ILE A 131 -12.99 -6.22 -7.42
C ILE A 131 -12.70 -6.83 -8.79
N SER A 132 -13.29 -6.26 -9.85
CA SER A 132 -13.14 -6.65 -11.25
C SER A 132 -13.52 -8.09 -11.57
N ASN A 133 -14.33 -8.76 -10.73
CA ASN A 133 -14.93 -10.03 -11.12
C ASN A 133 -16.01 -9.76 -12.17
N ASN A 134 -15.81 -10.27 -13.37
CA ASN A 134 -16.87 -10.29 -14.38
C ASN A 134 -17.83 -11.50 -14.18
N PRO A 135 -18.95 -11.58 -14.87
CA PRO A 135 -19.90 -12.70 -14.77
C PRO A 135 -19.26 -14.09 -14.95
N LEU A 136 -18.23 -14.22 -15.80
CA LEU A 136 -17.58 -15.52 -16.01
C LEU A 136 -16.80 -15.99 -14.77
N HIS A 137 -16.20 -15.07 -13.99
CA HIS A 137 -15.57 -15.41 -12.69
C HIS A 137 -16.57 -15.99 -11.71
N LEU A 138 -17.74 -15.35 -11.59
CA LEU A 138 -18.79 -15.81 -10.68
C LEU A 138 -19.38 -17.16 -11.09
N ALA A 139 -19.59 -17.36 -12.39
CA ALA A 139 -20.02 -18.65 -12.92
C ALA A 139 -18.98 -19.75 -12.68
N ALA A 140 -17.70 -19.44 -12.89
CA ALA A 140 -16.59 -20.37 -12.68
C ALA A 140 -16.46 -20.86 -11.22
N ALA A 141 -16.86 -20.03 -10.24
CA ALA A 141 -16.86 -20.38 -8.82
C ALA A 141 -17.98 -21.36 -8.43
N LYS A 142 -19.04 -21.47 -9.21
CA LYS A 142 -20.22 -22.28 -8.91
C LYS A 142 -20.09 -23.71 -9.43
N GLU A 143 -21.03 -24.57 -9.00
CA GLU A 143 -21.19 -25.89 -9.58
C GLU A 143 -22.02 -25.82 -10.86
N GLY A 144 -21.64 -26.64 -11.84
CA GLY A 144 -22.30 -26.75 -13.14
C GLY A 144 -21.72 -25.85 -14.22
N VAL A 145 -21.71 -26.37 -15.44
CA VAL A 145 -21.12 -25.73 -16.63
C VAL A 145 -22.10 -24.87 -17.43
N GLU A 146 -23.39 -24.99 -17.14
CA GLU A 146 -24.45 -24.43 -17.97
C GLU A 146 -24.41 -22.89 -18.04
N SER A 147 -23.98 -22.24 -16.95
CA SER A 147 -23.81 -20.79 -16.92
C SER A 147 -22.56 -20.36 -17.66
N LEU A 148 -21.48 -21.15 -17.59
CA LEU A 148 -20.25 -20.91 -18.34
C LEU A 148 -20.49 -21.05 -19.84
N GLU A 149 -21.18 -22.13 -20.25
CA GLU A 149 -21.51 -22.39 -21.64
C GLU A 149 -22.24 -21.20 -22.27
N LEU A 150 -23.29 -20.72 -21.61
CA LEU A 150 -24.04 -19.55 -22.09
C LEU A 150 -23.18 -18.30 -22.16
N LEU A 151 -22.43 -18.01 -21.11
CA LEU A 151 -21.57 -16.81 -21.09
C LEU A 151 -20.52 -16.86 -22.21
N ILE A 152 -19.86 -17.99 -22.42
CA ILE A 152 -18.86 -18.16 -23.47
C ILE A 152 -19.49 -18.07 -24.87
N GLN A 153 -20.66 -18.67 -25.07
CA GLN A 153 -21.41 -18.58 -26.32
C GLN A 153 -21.75 -17.14 -26.71
N TYR A 154 -21.98 -16.25 -25.72
CA TYR A 154 -22.26 -14.83 -25.92
C TYR A 154 -21.01 -13.93 -25.87
N GLY A 155 -19.79 -14.48 -25.87
CA GLY A 155 -18.54 -13.75 -26.01
C GLY A 155 -17.91 -13.28 -24.71
N ALA A 156 -18.09 -14.03 -23.62
CA ALA A 156 -17.34 -13.76 -22.39
C ALA A 156 -15.83 -13.97 -22.59
N ASN A 157 -15.02 -13.06 -22.06
CA ASN A 157 -13.57 -13.15 -22.14
C ASN A 157 -13.03 -14.21 -21.17
N LEU A 158 -12.45 -15.28 -21.72
CA LEU A 158 -11.87 -16.40 -20.95
C LEU A 158 -10.67 -15.99 -20.09
N GLU A 159 -9.90 -14.99 -20.55
CA GLU A 159 -8.66 -14.52 -19.90
C GLU A 159 -8.86 -13.21 -19.15
N ALA A 160 -10.10 -12.81 -18.88
CA ALA A 160 -10.35 -11.64 -18.04
C ALA A 160 -9.74 -11.84 -16.65
N MET A 161 -9.04 -10.84 -16.15
CA MET A 161 -8.43 -10.84 -14.81
C MET A 161 -9.21 -9.95 -13.86
N ASN A 162 -9.48 -10.46 -12.65
CA ASN A 162 -10.00 -9.63 -11.55
C ASN A 162 -8.87 -8.85 -10.86
N LEU A 163 -9.18 -8.03 -9.84
CA LEU A 163 -8.17 -7.24 -9.09
C LEU A 163 -7.09 -8.11 -8.43
N SER A 164 -7.38 -9.37 -8.13
CA SER A 164 -6.38 -10.33 -7.64
C SER A 164 -5.55 -10.95 -8.77
N GLY A 165 -5.76 -10.55 -10.02
CA GLY A 165 -5.14 -11.12 -11.20
C GLY A 165 -5.61 -12.54 -11.53
N LYS A 166 -6.73 -13.02 -10.97
CA LYS A 166 -7.26 -14.36 -11.26
C LYS A 166 -8.10 -14.35 -12.51
N THR A 167 -7.88 -15.34 -13.40
CA THR A 167 -8.79 -15.66 -14.50
C THR A 167 -9.98 -16.51 -14.02
N PRO A 168 -11.07 -16.65 -14.78
CA PRO A 168 -12.16 -17.57 -14.46
C PRO A 168 -11.68 -19.02 -14.23
N LEU A 169 -10.70 -19.50 -15.00
CA LEU A 169 -10.09 -20.82 -14.82
C LEU A 169 -9.42 -20.95 -13.43
N MET A 170 -8.66 -19.93 -12.99
CA MET A 170 -8.04 -19.91 -11.66
C MET A 170 -9.10 -19.89 -10.55
N VAL A 171 -10.20 -19.18 -10.75
CA VAL A 171 -11.33 -19.16 -9.81
C VAL A 171 -11.98 -20.54 -9.71
N ALA A 172 -12.24 -21.21 -10.83
CA ALA A 172 -12.77 -22.57 -10.85
C ALA A 172 -11.83 -23.56 -10.15
N ALA A 173 -10.52 -23.47 -10.41
CA ALA A 173 -9.48 -24.27 -9.78
C ALA A 173 -9.41 -24.03 -8.27
N THR A 174 -9.46 -22.76 -7.82
CA THR A 174 -9.47 -22.41 -6.39
C THR A 174 -10.66 -23.03 -5.66
N ASN A 175 -11.83 -23.10 -6.30
CA ASN A 175 -13.10 -23.57 -5.69
C ASN A 175 -13.35 -25.07 -5.90
N GLY A 176 -12.45 -25.82 -6.49
CA GLY A 176 -12.58 -27.25 -6.70
C GLY A 176 -13.61 -27.64 -7.75
N ARG A 177 -13.90 -26.77 -8.71
CA ARG A 177 -14.96 -26.97 -9.71
C ARG A 177 -14.39 -27.71 -10.91
N LYS A 178 -14.17 -29.04 -10.78
CA LYS A 178 -13.53 -29.87 -11.81
C LYS A 178 -14.22 -29.74 -13.17
N ALA A 179 -15.54 -29.87 -13.23
CA ALA A 179 -16.31 -29.78 -14.48
C ALA A 179 -16.13 -28.40 -15.14
N ASN A 180 -16.08 -27.35 -14.36
CA ASN A 180 -15.87 -25.99 -14.88
C ASN A 180 -14.44 -25.81 -15.41
N VAL A 181 -13.43 -26.36 -14.71
CA VAL A 181 -12.03 -26.36 -15.17
C VAL A 181 -11.92 -27.09 -16.51
N GLU A 182 -12.48 -28.30 -16.61
CA GLU A 182 -12.49 -29.08 -17.84
C GLU A 182 -13.17 -28.35 -18.99
N PHE A 183 -14.31 -27.75 -18.72
CA PHE A 183 -15.08 -27.00 -19.72
C PHE A 183 -14.35 -25.72 -20.16
N LEU A 184 -13.77 -24.96 -19.26
CA LEU A 184 -13.01 -23.74 -19.58
C LEU A 184 -11.79 -24.06 -20.45
N ILE A 185 -11.02 -25.11 -20.13
CA ILE A 185 -9.87 -25.54 -20.94
C ILE A 185 -10.33 -25.99 -22.31
N SER A 186 -11.39 -26.80 -22.43
CA SER A 186 -11.93 -27.23 -23.71
C SER A 186 -12.49 -26.08 -24.56
N SER A 187 -12.88 -24.98 -23.90
CA SER A 187 -13.32 -23.73 -24.54
C SER A 187 -12.17 -22.82 -24.96
N GLY A 188 -10.91 -23.19 -24.66
CA GLY A 188 -9.71 -22.45 -25.05
C GLY A 188 -9.10 -21.55 -24.00
N ALA A 189 -9.51 -21.66 -22.71
CA ALA A 189 -8.84 -20.96 -21.63
C ALA A 189 -7.40 -21.50 -21.46
N ASP A 190 -6.43 -20.59 -21.35
CA ASP A 190 -5.02 -20.95 -21.19
C ASP A 190 -4.71 -21.24 -19.72
N PRO A 191 -4.39 -22.50 -19.36
CA PRO A 191 -4.06 -22.87 -18.00
C PRO A 191 -2.72 -22.33 -17.49
N LEU A 192 -1.84 -21.83 -18.39
CA LEU A 192 -0.52 -21.29 -18.04
C LEU A 192 -0.54 -19.83 -17.66
N VAL A 193 -1.65 -19.14 -17.87
CA VAL A 193 -1.80 -17.73 -17.46
C VAL A 193 -1.49 -17.59 -15.97
N GLU A 194 -0.74 -16.56 -15.64
CA GLU A 194 -0.37 -16.22 -14.24
C GLU A 194 -1.17 -15.03 -13.73
N SER A 195 -1.55 -15.09 -12.47
CA SER A 195 -2.04 -13.93 -11.71
C SER A 195 -0.92 -12.89 -11.49
N ALA A 196 -1.26 -11.73 -10.99
CA ALA A 196 -0.27 -10.69 -10.65
C ALA A 196 0.85 -11.20 -9.71
N SER A 197 0.53 -12.15 -8.83
CA SER A 197 1.47 -12.77 -7.90
C SER A 197 2.21 -13.99 -8.49
N GLY A 198 2.00 -14.33 -9.76
CA GLY A 198 2.63 -15.50 -10.40
C GLY A 198 1.93 -16.83 -10.14
N TYR A 199 0.73 -16.84 -9.53
CA TYR A 199 -0.06 -18.05 -9.37
C TYR A 199 -0.80 -18.39 -10.67
N ASN A 200 -0.74 -19.64 -11.07
CA ASN A 200 -1.56 -20.18 -12.16
C ASN A 200 -2.67 -21.13 -11.64
N ALA A 201 -3.48 -21.68 -12.53
CA ALA A 201 -4.58 -22.56 -12.16
C ALA A 201 -4.13 -23.82 -11.37
N TRP A 202 -2.96 -24.36 -11.70
CA TRP A 202 -2.32 -25.47 -11.00
C TRP A 202 -2.05 -25.17 -9.54
N MET A 203 -1.42 -24.05 -9.27
CA MET A 203 -1.07 -23.61 -7.90
C MET A 203 -2.33 -23.34 -7.07
N PHE A 204 -3.36 -22.74 -7.65
CA PHE A 204 -4.63 -22.53 -6.99
C PHE A 204 -5.35 -23.85 -6.67
N ALA A 205 -5.29 -24.84 -7.57
CA ALA A 205 -5.84 -26.18 -7.31
C ALA A 205 -5.07 -26.91 -6.19
N ALA A 206 -3.74 -26.79 -6.18
CA ALA A 206 -2.89 -27.37 -5.13
C ALA A 206 -3.17 -26.76 -3.76
N ARG A 207 -3.26 -25.44 -3.71
CA ARG A 207 -3.63 -24.69 -2.49
C ARG A 207 -5.03 -25.04 -1.98
N GLY A 208 -5.96 -25.31 -2.90
CA GLY A 208 -7.32 -25.71 -2.57
C GLY A 208 -7.49 -27.21 -2.19
N GLY A 209 -6.47 -28.02 -2.33
CA GLY A 209 -6.55 -29.48 -2.08
C GLY A 209 -7.31 -30.26 -3.15
N HIS A 210 -7.29 -29.79 -4.40
CA HIS A 210 -8.15 -30.33 -5.47
C HIS A 210 -7.38 -31.27 -6.41
N GLU A 211 -6.99 -32.44 -5.91
CA GLU A 211 -6.19 -33.45 -6.62
C GLU A 211 -6.74 -33.78 -8.03
N LYS A 212 -8.05 -34.00 -8.15
CA LYS A 212 -8.69 -34.32 -9.43
C LYS A 212 -8.60 -33.24 -10.49
N ILE A 213 -8.41 -31.98 -10.07
CA ILE A 213 -8.14 -30.85 -10.97
C ILE A 213 -6.68 -30.86 -11.38
N LEU A 214 -5.78 -31.20 -10.46
CA LEU A 214 -4.36 -31.34 -10.76
C LEU A 214 -4.11 -32.47 -11.77
N GLU A 215 -4.76 -33.64 -11.59
CA GLU A 215 -4.75 -34.71 -12.60
C GLU A 215 -5.21 -34.25 -13.99
N LEU A 216 -6.32 -33.50 -14.03
CA LEU A 216 -6.87 -32.97 -15.28
C LEU A 216 -5.90 -31.99 -15.96
N LEU A 217 -5.29 -31.08 -15.18
CA LEU A 217 -4.34 -30.09 -15.69
C LEU A 217 -3.06 -30.74 -16.25
N ILE A 218 -2.51 -31.77 -15.60
CA ILE A 218 -1.35 -32.51 -16.12
C ILE A 218 -1.66 -33.19 -17.47
N GLN A 219 -2.85 -33.77 -17.61
CA GLN A 219 -3.25 -34.46 -18.82
C GLN A 219 -3.43 -33.54 -20.05
N ASN A 220 -3.79 -32.30 -19.83
CA ASN A 220 -4.19 -31.36 -20.87
C ASN A 220 -3.14 -30.33 -21.33
N SER A 221 -1.96 -30.28 -20.68
CA SER A 221 -0.94 -29.29 -21.04
C SER A 221 0.48 -29.79 -20.78
N ALA A 222 1.46 -29.26 -21.51
CA ALA A 222 2.88 -29.43 -21.22
C ALA A 222 3.24 -28.60 -19.98
N TYR A 223 2.68 -28.96 -18.82
CA TYR A 223 2.81 -28.22 -17.58
C TYR A 223 4.23 -28.24 -17.07
N GLN A 224 4.77 -27.08 -16.71
CA GLN A 224 5.95 -26.97 -15.87
C GLN A 224 5.52 -27.23 -14.44
N ILE A 225 5.61 -28.48 -13.99
CA ILE A 225 5.25 -28.93 -12.63
C ILE A 225 6.02 -28.12 -11.56
N GLU A 226 7.23 -27.67 -11.90
CA GLU A 226 8.11 -26.89 -11.02
C GLU A 226 7.81 -25.38 -11.00
N HIS A 227 6.74 -24.92 -11.64
CA HIS A 227 6.38 -23.51 -11.65
C HIS A 227 6.24 -22.94 -10.22
N THR A 228 6.82 -21.75 -9.99
CA THR A 228 6.81 -21.06 -8.69
C THR A 228 6.14 -19.69 -8.81
N GLU A 229 5.49 -19.24 -7.74
CA GLU A 229 4.95 -17.89 -7.67
C GLU A 229 6.05 -16.83 -7.47
N LYS A 230 5.74 -15.56 -7.76
CA LYS A 230 6.74 -14.48 -7.89
C LYS A 230 7.27 -13.94 -6.57
N MET A 231 6.51 -14.02 -5.49
CA MET A 231 6.86 -13.37 -4.22
C MET A 231 7.81 -14.22 -3.37
N HIS A 232 7.48 -15.50 -3.22
CA HIS A 232 8.26 -16.42 -2.38
C HIS A 232 8.92 -17.55 -3.16
N LEU A 233 8.73 -17.64 -4.47
CA LEU A 233 9.17 -18.74 -5.33
C LEU A 233 8.65 -20.12 -4.88
N ARG A 234 7.46 -20.17 -4.27
CA ARG A 234 6.80 -21.40 -3.82
C ARG A 234 6.14 -22.12 -4.98
N ASN A 235 6.34 -23.41 -5.05
CA ASN A 235 5.64 -24.28 -6.00
C ASN A 235 4.35 -24.87 -5.40
N ALA A 236 3.63 -25.67 -6.17
CA ALA A 236 2.39 -26.32 -5.74
C ALA A 236 2.52 -27.17 -4.47
N LEU A 237 3.66 -27.85 -4.26
CA LEU A 237 3.89 -28.69 -3.08
C LEU A 237 3.99 -27.85 -1.81
N HIS A 238 4.66 -26.70 -1.86
CA HIS A 238 4.72 -25.77 -0.74
C HIS A 238 3.31 -25.31 -0.32
N LEU A 239 2.49 -24.96 -1.33
CA LEU A 239 1.12 -24.45 -1.07
C LEU A 239 0.20 -25.51 -0.49
N ALA A 240 0.21 -26.72 -1.05
CA ALA A 240 -0.57 -27.85 -0.53
C ALA A 240 -0.15 -28.21 0.91
N THR A 241 1.14 -28.08 1.22
CA THR A 241 1.70 -28.37 2.54
C THR A 241 1.26 -27.37 3.59
N ILE A 242 1.29 -26.06 3.28
CA ILE A 242 0.85 -25.01 4.20
C ILE A 242 -0.60 -25.24 4.61
N GLU A 243 -1.45 -25.62 3.68
CA GLU A 243 -2.89 -25.84 3.94
C GLU A 243 -3.14 -27.23 4.58
N GLY A 244 -2.22 -28.20 4.40
CA GLY A 244 -2.28 -29.54 4.99
C GLY A 244 -3.10 -30.54 4.18
N HIS A 245 -3.15 -30.41 2.85
CA HIS A 245 -3.91 -31.27 1.96
C HIS A 245 -3.18 -32.57 1.64
N LEU A 246 -3.30 -33.59 2.48
CA LEU A 246 -2.51 -34.82 2.43
C LEU A 246 -2.55 -35.56 1.08
N GLU A 247 -3.73 -35.75 0.51
CA GLU A 247 -3.86 -36.47 -0.77
C GLU A 247 -3.22 -35.65 -1.91
N THR A 248 -3.37 -34.33 -1.87
CA THR A 248 -2.71 -33.44 -2.83
C THR A 248 -1.17 -33.48 -2.68
N ILE A 249 -0.64 -33.50 -1.45
CA ILE A 249 0.79 -33.63 -1.19
C ILE A 249 1.30 -34.95 -1.78
N LYS A 250 0.64 -36.08 -1.52
CA LYS A 250 0.98 -37.38 -2.11
C LYS A 250 1.01 -37.36 -3.63
N PHE A 251 -0.06 -36.80 -4.23
CA PHE A 251 -0.18 -36.68 -5.67
C PHE A 251 0.99 -35.87 -6.26
N LEU A 252 1.30 -34.69 -5.69
CA LEU A 252 2.36 -33.82 -6.17
C LEU A 252 3.75 -34.46 -6.08
N ILE A 253 4.05 -35.19 -4.98
CA ILE A 253 5.29 -35.93 -4.83
C ILE A 253 5.37 -37.07 -5.86
N SER A 254 4.29 -37.84 -6.04
CA SER A 254 4.23 -38.91 -7.05
C SER A 254 4.33 -38.40 -8.49
N SER A 255 3.96 -37.15 -8.72
CA SER A 255 4.12 -36.47 -10.00
C SER A 255 5.55 -35.95 -10.26
N GLY A 256 6.48 -36.11 -9.32
CA GLY A 256 7.91 -35.84 -9.47
C GLY A 256 8.40 -34.50 -8.86
N LEU A 257 7.57 -33.75 -8.09
CA LEU A 257 8.08 -32.58 -7.40
C LEU A 257 9.10 -32.98 -6.31
N ASN A 258 10.18 -32.19 -6.24
CA ASN A 258 11.20 -32.41 -5.25
C ASN A 258 10.69 -32.06 -3.84
N VAL A 259 10.63 -33.07 -2.95
CA VAL A 259 10.14 -32.89 -1.56
C VAL A 259 11.03 -31.99 -0.72
N ASN A 260 12.29 -31.76 -1.15
CA ASN A 260 13.29 -30.92 -0.49
C ASN A 260 13.54 -29.59 -1.22
N GLN A 261 12.72 -29.21 -2.19
CA GLN A 261 12.84 -27.91 -2.86
C GLN A 261 12.61 -26.78 -1.87
N GLY A 262 13.54 -25.83 -1.79
CA GLY A 262 13.35 -24.60 -1.03
C GLY A 262 12.61 -23.51 -1.81
N ASP A 263 11.89 -22.65 -1.10
CA ASP A 263 11.38 -21.38 -1.63
C ASP A 263 12.50 -20.32 -1.66
N ASN A 264 12.18 -19.01 -1.91
CA ASN A 264 13.20 -17.95 -1.93
C ASN A 264 13.90 -17.69 -0.58
N LEU A 265 13.35 -18.24 0.50
CA LEU A 265 13.94 -18.25 1.84
C LEU A 265 14.56 -19.60 2.17
N GLU A 266 14.73 -20.48 1.18
CA GLU A 266 15.18 -21.87 1.34
C GLU A 266 14.26 -22.73 2.25
N LEU A 267 13.02 -22.24 2.50
CA LEU A 267 12.03 -22.99 3.26
C LEU A 267 11.51 -24.16 2.42
N THR A 268 11.84 -25.39 2.83
CA THR A 268 11.31 -26.60 2.18
C THR A 268 9.83 -26.84 2.59
N PRO A 269 9.08 -27.68 1.87
CA PRO A 269 7.75 -28.10 2.31
C PRO A 269 7.72 -28.59 3.76
N LEU A 270 8.78 -29.26 4.24
CA LEU A 270 8.84 -29.72 5.63
C LEU A 270 8.94 -28.55 6.64
N HIS A 271 9.73 -27.51 6.35
CA HIS A 271 9.73 -26.28 7.16
C HIS A 271 8.33 -25.68 7.28
N LEU A 272 7.61 -25.60 6.15
CA LEU A 272 6.25 -25.04 6.11
C LEU A 272 5.23 -25.93 6.84
N ALA A 273 5.36 -27.27 6.75
CA ALA A 273 4.50 -28.19 7.50
C ALA A 273 4.66 -28.04 9.01
N VAL A 274 5.92 -27.88 9.46
CA VAL A 274 6.25 -27.65 10.88
C VAL A 274 5.70 -26.28 11.34
N SER A 275 5.98 -25.23 10.60
CA SER A 275 5.51 -23.87 10.92
C SER A 275 3.98 -23.77 10.95
N SER A 276 3.30 -24.52 10.08
CA SER A 276 1.83 -24.55 10.00
C SER A 276 1.20 -25.53 11.00
N LYS A 277 2.00 -26.20 11.84
CA LYS A 277 1.59 -27.19 12.85
C LYS A 277 0.71 -28.29 12.26
N LYS A 278 1.20 -28.95 11.19
CA LYS A 278 0.50 -30.02 10.46
C LYS A 278 1.24 -31.36 10.63
N PRO A 279 1.07 -32.06 11.76
CA PRO A 279 1.84 -33.27 12.06
C PRO A 279 1.64 -34.38 11.03
N GLU A 280 0.44 -34.51 10.45
CA GLU A 280 0.18 -35.51 9.42
C GLU A 280 0.93 -35.20 8.10
N SER A 281 1.04 -33.91 7.75
CA SER A 281 1.85 -33.48 6.61
C SER A 281 3.35 -33.69 6.87
N VAL A 282 3.80 -33.43 8.10
CA VAL A 282 5.19 -33.71 8.53
C VAL A 282 5.52 -35.19 8.36
N ASP A 283 4.67 -36.08 8.91
CA ASP A 283 4.90 -37.52 8.80
C ASP A 283 4.90 -37.99 7.34
N LEU A 284 3.95 -37.49 6.55
CA LEU A 284 3.87 -37.81 5.13
C LEU A 284 5.12 -37.37 4.35
N LEU A 285 5.60 -36.16 4.56
CA LEU A 285 6.78 -35.61 3.88
C LEU A 285 8.05 -36.40 4.27
N LEU A 286 8.23 -36.72 5.58
CA LEU A 286 9.35 -37.52 6.09
C LEU A 286 9.37 -38.91 5.46
N ASN A 287 8.22 -39.59 5.38
CA ASN A 287 8.07 -40.90 4.75
C ASN A 287 8.35 -40.87 3.22
N ASN A 288 8.36 -39.71 2.60
CA ASN A 288 8.71 -39.50 1.20
C ASN A 288 10.09 -38.85 0.98
N GLY A 289 10.97 -38.89 2.00
CA GLY A 289 12.37 -38.48 1.90
C GLY A 289 12.62 -36.97 2.11
N ALA A 290 11.70 -36.24 2.78
CA ALA A 290 11.99 -34.90 3.24
C ALA A 290 13.06 -34.94 4.34
N SER A 291 14.04 -34.03 4.26
CA SER A 291 15.12 -33.94 5.25
C SER A 291 14.72 -33.01 6.41
N ALA A 292 14.86 -33.53 7.62
CA ALA A 292 14.65 -32.74 8.86
C ALA A 292 15.82 -31.78 9.18
N TYR A 293 16.88 -31.78 8.37
CA TYR A 293 18.17 -31.14 8.66
C TYR A 293 18.61 -30.14 7.57
N LEU A 294 17.83 -29.88 6.54
CA LEU A 294 18.08 -28.81 5.60
C LEU A 294 17.86 -27.47 6.30
N GLN A 295 18.73 -26.53 6.02
CA GLN A 295 18.65 -25.19 6.59
C GLN A 295 17.94 -24.24 5.65
N ASP A 296 17.12 -23.35 6.21
CA ASP A 296 16.63 -22.16 5.50
C ASP A 296 17.75 -21.11 5.40
N ASN A 297 17.44 -19.96 4.78
CA ASN A 297 18.41 -18.87 4.62
C ASN A 297 18.83 -18.18 5.95
N THR A 298 18.13 -18.47 7.06
CA THR A 298 18.51 -18.04 8.42
C THR A 298 19.38 -19.06 9.14
N GLY A 299 19.61 -20.22 8.52
CA GLY A 299 20.31 -21.35 9.10
C GLY A 299 19.45 -22.27 9.96
N MET A 300 18.14 -22.09 9.99
CA MET A 300 17.20 -22.89 10.80
C MET A 300 16.79 -24.16 10.07
N THR A 301 16.73 -25.26 10.79
CA THR A 301 16.22 -26.54 10.29
C THR A 301 14.76 -26.77 10.69
N PRO A 302 14.02 -27.68 10.01
CA PRO A 302 12.68 -28.08 10.46
C PRO A 302 12.64 -28.58 11.91
N LEU A 303 13.72 -29.21 12.37
CA LEU A 303 13.85 -29.69 13.75
C LEU A 303 13.91 -28.54 14.77
N GLU A 304 14.72 -27.53 14.48
CA GLU A 304 14.82 -26.32 15.32
C GLU A 304 13.51 -25.54 15.33
N LEU A 305 12.82 -25.41 14.17
CA LEU A 305 11.49 -24.81 14.10
C LEU A 305 10.43 -25.56 14.93
N ALA A 306 10.50 -26.90 14.97
CA ALA A 306 9.59 -27.70 15.80
C ALA A 306 9.77 -27.38 17.28
N VAL A 307 11.02 -27.23 17.72
CA VAL A 307 11.34 -26.81 19.09
C VAL A 307 10.79 -25.41 19.36
N MET A 308 11.05 -24.44 18.45
CA MET A 308 10.53 -23.09 18.58
C MET A 308 8.98 -23.02 18.68
N SER A 309 8.30 -23.89 17.95
CA SER A 309 6.84 -23.98 18.01
C SER A 309 6.30 -24.66 19.29
N GLY A 310 7.17 -25.31 20.06
CA GLY A 310 6.84 -26.05 21.27
C GLY A 310 6.07 -27.35 21.00
N ASP A 311 6.06 -27.85 19.78
CA ASP A 311 5.26 -29.03 19.38
C ASP A 311 6.02 -30.34 19.59
N LEU A 312 5.75 -30.99 20.73
CA LEU A 312 6.38 -32.27 21.10
C LEU A 312 6.00 -33.39 20.12
N GLN A 313 4.82 -33.37 19.52
CA GLN A 313 4.41 -34.42 18.58
C GLN A 313 5.22 -34.33 17.29
N ILE A 314 5.35 -33.13 16.73
CA ILE A 314 6.17 -32.88 15.53
C ILE A 314 7.63 -33.14 15.82
N LEU A 315 8.14 -32.71 16.98
CA LEU A 315 9.53 -33.01 17.39
C LEU A 315 9.82 -34.51 17.39
N LYS A 316 8.92 -35.31 17.97
CA LYS A 316 9.10 -36.79 18.00
C LYS A 316 9.11 -37.43 16.61
N LEU A 317 8.34 -36.89 15.66
CA LEU A 317 8.38 -37.36 14.27
C LEU A 317 9.71 -37.04 13.60
N LEU A 318 10.24 -35.84 13.77
CA LEU A 318 11.49 -35.39 13.19
C LEU A 318 12.72 -36.14 13.79
N LEU A 319 12.71 -36.42 15.09
CA LEU A 319 13.79 -37.16 15.78
C LEU A 319 13.90 -38.62 15.35
N LYS A 320 12.89 -39.21 14.72
CA LYS A 320 12.97 -40.56 14.14
C LYS A 320 13.89 -40.65 12.91
N GLN A 321 14.23 -39.50 12.30
CA GLN A 321 15.10 -39.47 11.14
C GLN A 321 16.55 -39.90 11.48
N PRO A 322 17.23 -40.62 10.57
CA PRO A 322 18.58 -41.12 10.84
C PRO A 322 19.62 -40.00 11.02
N LEU A 323 20.73 -40.31 11.68
CA LEU A 323 21.84 -39.37 11.99
C LEU A 323 22.91 -39.27 10.88
N ASP A 324 22.71 -39.94 9.76
CA ASP A 324 23.67 -40.03 8.65
C ASP A 324 23.72 -38.74 7.77
N ALA A 325 22.82 -37.79 8.00
CA ALA A 325 22.89 -36.50 7.33
C ALA A 325 24.02 -35.61 7.92
N PRO A 326 24.77 -34.85 7.10
CA PRO A 326 25.94 -34.06 7.54
C PRO A 326 25.68 -33.06 8.66
N LEU A 327 24.46 -32.55 8.76
CA LEU A 327 24.07 -31.53 9.76
C LEU A 327 23.20 -32.07 10.89
N ALA A 328 22.90 -33.38 10.90
CA ALA A 328 21.95 -33.96 11.85
C ALA A 328 22.35 -33.78 13.31
N THR A 329 23.62 -33.96 13.63
CA THR A 329 24.15 -33.84 15.02
C THR A 329 24.07 -32.37 15.48
N SER A 330 24.56 -31.43 14.68
CA SER A 330 24.55 -30.00 15.05
C SER A 330 23.12 -29.44 15.16
N ALA A 331 22.20 -29.86 14.27
CA ALA A 331 20.80 -29.48 14.34
C ALA A 331 20.10 -29.99 15.61
N ARG A 332 20.38 -31.23 16.02
CA ARG A 332 19.84 -31.78 17.28
C ARG A 332 20.41 -31.10 18.53
N GLU A 333 21.69 -30.74 18.51
CA GLU A 333 22.32 -29.98 19.58
C GLU A 333 21.78 -28.55 19.65
N ASN A 334 21.53 -27.88 18.49
CA ASN A 334 20.90 -26.61 18.44
C ASN A 334 19.44 -26.63 18.94
N ALA A 335 18.69 -27.67 18.54
CA ALA A 335 17.35 -27.92 19.04
C ALA A 335 17.29 -28.05 20.57
N LEU A 336 18.28 -28.73 21.17
CA LEU A 336 18.39 -28.85 22.63
C LEU A 336 18.69 -27.48 23.28
N ARG A 337 19.56 -26.68 22.68
CA ARG A 337 19.85 -25.30 23.14
C ARG A 337 18.61 -24.40 23.05
N GLU A 338 17.88 -24.49 21.96
CA GLU A 338 16.65 -23.70 21.76
C GLU A 338 15.54 -24.13 22.75
N ALA A 339 15.33 -25.45 22.95
CA ALA A 339 14.36 -25.94 23.94
C ALA A 339 14.73 -25.49 25.36
N ALA A 340 16.01 -25.45 25.67
CA ALA A 340 16.54 -24.98 26.94
C ALA A 340 16.37 -23.48 27.12
N PHE A 341 16.51 -22.69 26.03
CA PHE A 341 16.25 -21.25 26.00
C PHE A 341 14.78 -20.91 26.27
N GLN A 342 13.87 -21.62 25.59
CA GLN A 342 12.42 -21.39 25.72
C GLN A 342 11.84 -21.87 27.08
N GLY A 343 12.57 -22.58 27.88
CA GLY A 343 12.07 -23.09 29.14
C GLY A 343 11.13 -24.29 29.00
N ASN A 344 11.17 -25.01 27.90
CA ASN A 344 10.30 -26.15 27.69
C ASN A 344 10.92 -27.45 28.19
N PHE A 345 10.65 -27.74 29.46
CA PHE A 345 11.23 -28.92 30.14
C PHE A 345 10.94 -30.24 29.42
N ASN A 346 9.72 -30.41 28.90
CA ASN A 346 9.33 -31.64 28.21
C ASN A 346 10.14 -31.88 26.92
N LEU A 347 10.42 -30.83 26.16
CA LEU A 347 11.23 -30.88 24.94
C LEU A 347 12.69 -31.19 25.30
N VAL A 348 13.24 -30.53 26.32
CA VAL A 348 14.59 -30.77 26.83
C VAL A 348 14.76 -32.23 27.27
N GLN A 349 13.79 -32.74 28.05
CA GLN A 349 13.82 -34.14 28.53
C GLN A 349 13.79 -35.14 27.38
N GLU A 350 12.92 -34.92 26.39
CA GLU A 350 12.84 -35.77 25.20
C GLU A 350 14.15 -35.77 24.41
N LEU A 351 14.73 -34.60 24.16
CA LEU A 351 15.99 -34.45 23.41
C LEU A 351 17.16 -35.13 24.14
N VAL A 352 17.27 -34.97 25.46
CA VAL A 352 18.31 -35.66 26.27
C VAL A 352 18.10 -37.17 26.28
N GLN A 353 16.87 -37.68 26.37
CA GLN A 353 16.53 -39.09 26.26
C GLN A 353 16.92 -39.73 24.92
N GLN A 354 16.97 -38.93 23.85
CA GLN A 354 17.46 -39.32 22.53
C GLN A 354 19.01 -39.32 22.42
N ASN A 355 19.73 -39.27 23.55
CA ASN A 355 21.17 -39.22 23.67
C ASN A 355 21.84 -37.99 23.00
N ILE A 356 21.16 -36.87 22.95
CA ILE A 356 21.75 -35.62 22.51
C ILE A 356 22.60 -35.06 23.67
N ALA A 357 23.89 -34.83 23.39
CA ALA A 357 24.85 -34.43 24.43
C ALA A 357 24.55 -32.97 24.90
N PRO A 358 24.19 -32.75 26.19
CA PRO A 358 23.82 -31.46 26.71
C PRO A 358 24.99 -30.50 26.89
N HIS A 359 26.23 -30.99 26.79
CA HIS A 359 27.45 -30.22 27.08
C HIS A 359 28.21 -29.79 25.84
N THR A 360 27.74 -30.13 24.64
CA THR A 360 28.38 -29.71 23.38
C THR A 360 28.25 -28.19 23.22
N LYS A 361 29.38 -27.56 22.85
CA LYS A 361 29.43 -26.11 22.60
C LYS A 361 29.15 -25.82 21.14
N ASN A 362 28.31 -24.81 20.87
CA ASN A 362 28.20 -24.25 19.55
C ASN A 362 29.43 -23.38 19.22
N ILE A 363 29.44 -22.77 18.03
CA ILE A 363 30.50 -21.85 17.56
C ILE A 363 30.72 -20.66 18.51
N ASN A 364 29.68 -20.29 19.27
CA ASN A 364 29.73 -19.23 20.27
C ASN A 364 30.11 -19.74 21.66
N GLY A 365 30.47 -21.03 21.78
CA GLY A 365 30.81 -21.67 23.02
C GLY A 365 29.64 -22.06 23.93
N GLN A 366 28.36 -21.98 23.45
CA GLN A 366 27.14 -22.20 24.27
C GLN A 366 26.77 -23.66 24.37
N THR A 367 26.55 -24.09 25.58
CA THR A 367 25.90 -25.38 25.87
C THR A 367 24.41 -25.17 26.16
N ALA A 368 23.62 -26.26 26.07
CA ALA A 368 22.21 -26.19 26.42
C ALA A 368 21.98 -25.72 27.86
N TRP A 369 22.88 -26.13 28.76
CA TRP A 369 22.84 -25.70 30.15
C TRP A 369 23.02 -24.16 30.32
N ILE A 370 24.05 -23.62 29.65
CA ILE A 370 24.32 -22.16 29.70
C ILE A 370 23.15 -21.38 29.15
N VAL A 371 22.54 -21.86 28.07
CA VAL A 371 21.36 -21.20 27.46
C VAL A 371 20.17 -21.24 28.42
N ALA A 372 19.90 -22.36 29.11
CA ALA A 372 18.85 -22.47 30.10
C ALA A 372 19.03 -21.48 31.24
N VAL A 373 20.25 -21.36 31.75
CA VAL A 373 20.61 -20.43 32.82
C VAL A 373 20.40 -18.99 32.40
N SER A 374 20.92 -18.65 31.22
CA SER A 374 20.80 -17.26 30.72
C SER A 374 19.36 -16.84 30.45
N ALA A 375 18.47 -17.77 30.15
CA ALA A 375 17.04 -17.54 30.00
C ALA A 375 16.27 -17.57 31.33
N GLY A 376 16.93 -17.84 32.47
CA GLY A 376 16.28 -17.94 33.77
C GLY A 376 15.51 -19.24 34.00
N ASN A 377 15.75 -20.27 33.20
CA ASN A 377 15.05 -21.54 33.23
C ASN A 377 15.75 -22.53 34.25
N ASN A 378 15.63 -22.20 35.51
CA ASN A 378 16.39 -22.86 36.61
C ASN A 378 16.16 -24.39 36.69
N GLU A 379 14.90 -24.83 36.52
CA GLU A 379 14.57 -26.29 36.58
C GLU A 379 15.25 -27.05 35.45
N ILE A 380 15.32 -26.48 34.24
CA ILE A 380 16.03 -27.05 33.10
C ILE A 380 17.53 -27.02 33.33
N ALA A 381 18.05 -25.93 33.87
CA ALA A 381 19.45 -25.80 34.21
C ALA A 381 19.89 -26.88 35.23
N ASP A 382 19.10 -27.12 36.29
CA ASP A 382 19.34 -28.18 37.27
C ASP A 382 19.30 -29.58 36.64
N TYR A 383 18.30 -29.82 35.77
CA TYR A 383 18.20 -31.10 35.05
C TYR A 383 19.40 -31.32 34.13
N LEU A 384 19.82 -30.33 33.35
CA LEU A 384 20.98 -30.43 32.46
C LEU A 384 22.30 -30.55 33.23
N ALA A 385 22.42 -29.87 34.38
CA ALA A 385 23.59 -30.01 35.27
C ALA A 385 23.72 -31.39 35.94
N SER A 386 22.61 -32.09 36.12
CA SER A 386 22.63 -33.47 36.65
C SER A 386 23.13 -34.51 35.63
N GLN A 387 23.21 -34.11 34.35
CA GLN A 387 23.74 -35.01 33.31
C GLN A 387 25.29 -35.09 33.34
N PRO A 388 25.92 -36.18 33.00
CA PRO A 388 27.38 -36.33 33.06
C PRO A 388 28.15 -35.35 32.14
N GLY A 389 29.12 -34.58 32.67
CA GLY A 389 29.90 -33.60 31.87
C GLY A 389 31.04 -32.87 32.65
N PRO A 390 31.82 -31.98 32.00
CA PRO A 390 33.08 -31.45 32.56
C PRO A 390 32.89 -30.37 33.64
N GLN A 391 33.70 -30.48 34.73
CA GLN A 391 33.65 -29.66 35.95
C GLN A 391 33.96 -28.15 35.77
N ALA A 392 34.58 -27.74 34.65
CA ALA A 392 34.92 -26.34 34.39
C ALA A 392 33.71 -25.40 34.29
N LEU A 393 32.52 -25.93 33.95
CA LEU A 393 31.25 -25.16 33.91
C LEU A 393 30.75 -24.77 35.31
N ASN A 394 31.25 -25.41 36.38
CA ASN A 394 30.77 -25.16 37.72
C ASN A 394 31.18 -23.79 38.29
N VAL A 395 32.27 -23.18 37.79
CA VAL A 395 32.72 -21.84 38.27
C VAL A 395 31.80 -20.74 37.69
N ILE A 396 31.44 -20.83 36.43
CA ILE A 396 30.48 -19.92 35.78
C ILE A 396 29.11 -20.04 36.47
N PHE A 397 28.65 -21.29 36.67
CA PHE A 397 27.42 -21.58 37.40
C PHE A 397 27.38 -20.95 38.80
N ALA A 398 28.44 -21.18 39.59
CA ALA A 398 28.50 -20.61 40.91
C ALA A 398 28.47 -19.09 40.91
N ALA A 399 29.09 -18.47 39.90
CA ALA A 399 29.05 -17.01 39.72
C ALA A 399 27.69 -16.50 39.23
N GLU A 400 27.05 -17.20 38.28
CA GLU A 400 25.74 -16.83 37.72
C GLU A 400 24.62 -16.88 38.77
N PHE A 401 24.67 -17.90 39.69
CA PHE A 401 23.62 -18.10 40.69
C PHE A 401 23.96 -17.57 42.11
N GLY A 402 25.16 -17.03 42.31
CA GLY A 402 25.53 -16.42 43.59
C GLY A 402 25.88 -17.46 44.67
N PHE A 403 26.40 -18.64 44.26
CA PHE A 403 26.81 -19.68 45.23
C PHE A 403 28.23 -19.44 45.76
N ASN A 404 28.36 -18.44 46.65
CA ASN A 404 29.65 -17.98 47.17
C ASN A 404 30.45 -19.10 47.86
N GLU A 405 29.80 -19.98 48.63
CA GLU A 405 30.46 -21.12 49.29
C GLU A 405 31.03 -22.10 48.26
N ARG A 406 30.23 -22.45 47.22
CA ARG A 406 30.65 -23.39 46.18
C ARG A 406 31.77 -22.80 45.31
N LEU A 407 31.67 -21.49 44.97
CA LEU A 407 32.74 -20.79 44.24
C LEU A 407 34.04 -20.81 45.05
N SER A 408 34.00 -20.56 46.36
CA SER A 408 35.18 -20.56 47.21
C SER A 408 35.89 -21.94 47.28
N VAL A 409 35.16 -23.03 47.17
CA VAL A 409 35.71 -24.38 47.05
C VAL A 409 36.37 -24.60 45.69
N LEU A 410 35.68 -24.23 44.61
CA LEU A 410 36.20 -24.37 43.24
C LEU A 410 37.45 -23.51 42.99
N LEU A 411 37.53 -22.31 43.55
CA LEU A 411 38.72 -21.46 43.46
C LEU A 411 39.94 -22.06 44.18
N LYS A 412 39.73 -22.81 45.30
CA LYS A 412 40.80 -23.54 46.00
C LYS A 412 41.30 -24.73 45.18
N GLU A 413 40.49 -25.35 44.35
CA GLU A 413 40.83 -26.46 43.46
C GLU A 413 41.57 -26.05 42.20
N ASN A 414 41.94 -24.80 42.05
CA ASN A 414 42.65 -24.24 40.89
C ASN A 414 41.90 -24.38 39.56
N VAL A 415 40.57 -24.43 39.58
CA VAL A 415 39.74 -24.40 38.37
C VAL A 415 39.81 -22.99 37.76
N GLY A 416 40.08 -22.86 36.44
CA GLY A 416 40.39 -21.59 35.78
C GLY A 416 39.36 -20.49 36.06
N VAL A 417 39.80 -19.43 36.75
CA VAL A 417 39.00 -18.28 37.16
C VAL A 417 38.63 -17.36 35.97
N ASN A 418 39.36 -17.49 34.85
CA ASN A 418 39.21 -16.66 33.62
C ASN A 418 38.52 -17.40 32.48
N ILE A 419 37.77 -18.45 32.77
CA ILE A 419 36.90 -19.10 31.79
C ILE A 419 35.71 -18.15 31.48
N SER A 420 35.16 -18.28 30.29
CA SER A 420 33.96 -17.50 29.94
C SER A 420 32.83 -18.42 29.48
N ASP A 421 31.62 -17.97 29.69
CA ASP A 421 30.46 -18.56 29.06
C ASP A 421 30.46 -18.21 27.55
N VAL A 422 29.46 -18.58 26.89
CA VAL A 422 29.37 -18.40 25.44
C VAL A 422 28.98 -17.00 25.00
N ARG A 423 28.40 -16.22 25.90
CA ARG A 423 28.24 -14.78 25.74
C ARG A 423 29.56 -14.06 25.93
N GLY A 424 30.59 -14.84 26.32
CA GLY A 424 31.90 -14.34 26.71
C GLY A 424 31.95 -13.78 28.12
N PHE A 425 30.95 -14.04 28.98
CA PHE A 425 30.98 -13.55 30.38
C PHE A 425 31.89 -14.38 31.25
N SER A 426 32.86 -13.72 31.85
CA SER A 426 33.70 -14.33 32.88
C SER A 426 32.96 -14.43 34.22
N PRO A 427 33.39 -15.29 35.16
CA PRO A 427 32.80 -15.33 36.49
C PRO A 427 32.83 -13.99 37.21
N LEU A 428 33.85 -13.17 36.97
CA LEU A 428 33.95 -11.80 37.52
C LEU A 428 32.86 -10.89 36.98
N MET A 429 32.57 -10.98 35.68
CA MET A 429 31.50 -10.22 35.04
C MET A 429 30.11 -10.63 35.53
N LEU A 430 29.89 -11.94 35.75
CA LEU A 430 28.64 -12.48 36.30
C LEU A 430 28.41 -11.99 37.75
N ALA A 431 29.46 -12.03 38.59
CA ALA A 431 29.42 -11.49 39.94
C ALA A 431 29.10 -9.98 39.96
N ALA A 432 29.68 -9.22 39.03
CA ALA A 432 29.40 -7.78 38.86
C ALA A 432 27.95 -7.53 38.46
N GLY A 433 27.41 -8.30 37.48
CA GLY A 433 26.03 -8.22 37.01
C GLY A 433 24.99 -8.57 38.10
N ARG A 434 25.39 -9.35 39.10
CA ARG A 434 24.56 -9.60 40.28
C ARG A 434 24.69 -8.53 41.37
N GLY A 435 25.65 -7.64 41.28
CA GLY A 435 26.00 -6.71 42.36
C GLY A 435 26.63 -7.37 43.57
N ASP A 436 27.20 -8.57 43.46
CA ASP A 436 27.75 -9.32 44.54
C ASP A 436 29.21 -8.91 44.81
N VAL A 437 29.37 -7.93 45.72
CA VAL A 437 30.66 -7.34 46.08
C VAL A 437 31.62 -8.37 46.76
N GLU A 438 31.08 -9.34 47.53
CA GLU A 438 31.87 -10.34 48.20
C GLU A 438 32.44 -11.32 47.18
N MET A 439 31.61 -11.82 46.25
CA MET A 439 32.03 -12.70 45.17
C MET A 439 33.02 -12.02 44.24
N LEU A 440 32.71 -10.75 43.83
CA LEU A 440 33.60 -9.92 43.00
C LEU A 440 34.99 -9.80 43.66
N SER A 441 35.03 -9.48 44.96
CA SER A 441 36.27 -9.31 45.70
C SER A 441 37.07 -10.62 45.80
N SER A 442 36.39 -11.76 45.94
CA SER A 442 37.00 -13.08 46.01
C SER A 442 37.63 -13.51 44.67
N LEU A 443 36.92 -13.23 43.57
CA LEU A 443 37.39 -13.48 42.20
C LEU A 443 38.60 -12.60 41.84
N ILE A 444 38.57 -11.30 42.16
CA ILE A 444 39.70 -10.36 41.95
C ILE A 444 40.94 -10.86 42.74
N LYS A 445 40.78 -11.25 43.98
CA LYS A 445 41.88 -11.79 44.82
C LYS A 445 42.44 -13.08 44.23
N SER A 446 41.62 -13.87 43.50
CA SER A 446 42.03 -15.13 42.87
C SER A 446 42.63 -14.94 41.47
N GLY A 447 42.86 -13.70 41.05
CA GLY A 447 43.51 -13.37 39.77
C GLY A 447 42.55 -13.33 38.56
N ALA A 448 41.29 -13.01 38.78
CA ALA A 448 40.34 -12.79 37.71
C ALA A 448 40.74 -11.55 36.84
N ASP A 449 40.70 -11.73 35.54
CA ASP A 449 40.99 -10.66 34.57
C ASP A 449 39.87 -9.61 34.56
N ILE A 450 40.19 -8.41 35.05
CA ILE A 450 39.26 -7.28 35.14
C ILE A 450 39.03 -6.64 33.76
N ASN A 451 39.92 -6.83 32.80
CA ASN A 451 39.85 -6.24 31.46
C ASN A 451 39.15 -7.17 30.45
N HIS A 452 38.68 -8.34 30.91
CA HIS A 452 37.94 -9.26 30.05
C HIS A 452 36.67 -8.61 29.50
N GLN A 453 36.44 -8.83 28.19
CA GLN A 453 35.21 -8.37 27.50
C GLN A 453 34.41 -9.57 26.99
N SER A 454 33.09 -9.43 27.05
CA SER A 454 32.16 -10.40 26.46
C SER A 454 32.21 -10.38 24.94
N LEU A 455 31.47 -11.27 24.29
CA LEU A 455 31.30 -11.29 22.84
C LEU A 455 30.65 -10.00 22.29
N GLN A 456 29.92 -9.27 23.12
CA GLN A 456 29.34 -7.98 22.77
C GLN A 456 30.23 -6.79 23.16
N GLY A 457 31.43 -7.06 23.67
CA GLY A 457 32.34 -6.02 24.14
C GLY A 457 32.04 -5.49 25.54
N TRP A 458 31.06 -6.07 26.24
CA TRP A 458 30.73 -5.64 27.59
C TRP A 458 31.87 -5.99 28.55
N ASN A 459 32.17 -5.11 29.48
CA ASN A 459 33.17 -5.31 30.50
C ASN A 459 32.52 -5.46 31.89
N VAL A 460 33.37 -5.73 32.91
CA VAL A 460 32.88 -5.89 34.27
C VAL A 460 32.18 -4.66 34.83
N LEU A 461 32.58 -3.45 34.40
CA LEU A 461 31.98 -2.19 34.83
C LEU A 461 30.59 -1.99 34.24
N SER A 462 30.40 -2.32 32.93
CA SER A 462 29.07 -2.18 32.29
C SER A 462 28.04 -3.09 32.98
N LEU A 463 28.42 -4.30 33.37
CA LEU A 463 27.54 -5.22 34.11
C LEU A 463 27.29 -4.76 35.56
N ALA A 464 28.27 -4.18 36.23
CA ALA A 464 28.08 -3.60 37.56
C ALA A 464 27.11 -2.43 37.52
N ILE A 465 27.19 -1.60 36.47
CA ILE A 465 26.24 -0.49 36.22
C ILE A 465 24.84 -1.03 36.00
N SER A 466 24.71 -2.03 35.14
CA SER A 466 23.38 -2.62 34.86
C SER A 466 22.75 -3.28 36.07
N SER A 467 23.53 -3.72 37.06
CA SER A 467 23.02 -4.25 38.32
C SER A 467 22.52 -3.20 39.29
N GLY A 468 22.84 -1.90 39.06
CA GLY A 468 22.55 -0.79 39.97
C GLY A 468 23.37 -0.84 41.29
N SER A 469 24.38 -1.69 41.41
CA SER A 469 25.16 -1.83 42.64
C SER A 469 26.29 -0.82 42.71
N ILE A 470 26.05 0.28 43.36
CA ILE A 470 27.02 1.39 43.61
C ILE A 470 28.31 0.88 44.21
N GLU A 471 28.20 -0.01 45.19
CA GLU A 471 29.39 -0.56 45.90
C GLU A 471 30.23 -1.43 44.97
N THR A 472 29.62 -2.21 44.07
CA THR A 472 30.32 -2.98 43.05
C THR A 472 31.03 -2.04 42.06
N VAL A 473 30.36 -1.00 41.60
CA VAL A 473 30.94 0.04 40.72
C VAL A 473 32.13 0.70 41.36
N LYS A 474 31.97 1.19 42.63
CA LYS A 474 33.07 1.78 43.39
C LYS A 474 34.27 0.84 43.52
N LYS A 475 34.01 -0.46 43.81
CA LYS A 475 35.05 -1.44 43.97
C LYS A 475 35.85 -1.69 42.69
N ILE A 476 35.15 -1.74 41.54
CA ILE A 476 35.79 -1.91 40.21
C ILE A 476 36.63 -0.68 39.86
N LEU A 477 36.09 0.56 40.05
CA LEU A 477 36.82 1.79 39.79
C LEU A 477 38.05 1.98 40.67
N GLN A 478 38.06 1.46 41.92
CA GLN A 478 39.25 1.43 42.78
C GLN A 478 40.36 0.52 42.23
N VAL A 479 40.02 -0.50 41.46
CA VAL A 479 40.97 -1.44 40.88
C VAL A 479 41.50 -0.94 39.55
N ASP A 480 40.59 -0.53 38.65
CA ASP A 480 40.94 0.10 37.36
C ASP A 480 39.89 1.08 36.88
N SER A 481 40.19 2.36 36.99
CA SER A 481 39.30 3.45 36.55
C SER A 481 39.26 3.65 35.03
N LYS A 482 40.23 3.04 34.28
CA LYS A 482 40.25 3.14 32.80
C LYS A 482 39.13 2.39 32.12
N LEU A 483 38.46 1.45 32.81
CA LEU A 483 37.30 0.72 32.33
C LEU A 483 36.13 1.64 31.94
N ILE A 484 36.10 2.90 32.45
CA ILE A 484 35.10 3.90 32.08
C ILE A 484 35.12 4.21 30.58
N PHE A 485 36.30 4.18 29.96
CA PHE A 485 36.51 4.56 28.57
C PHE A 485 36.38 3.39 27.59
N GLN A 486 36.29 2.15 28.10
CA GLN A 486 36.12 0.98 27.25
C GLN A 486 34.73 0.97 26.63
N GLU A 487 34.69 0.78 25.32
CA GLU A 487 33.47 0.71 24.55
C GLU A 487 33.10 -0.75 24.26
N ASP A 488 31.81 -1.02 24.24
CA ASP A 488 31.25 -2.27 23.74
C ASP A 488 31.07 -2.23 22.21
N LYS A 489 30.47 -3.29 21.61
CA LYS A 489 30.24 -3.37 20.17
C LYS A 489 29.22 -2.38 19.61
N GLU A 490 28.42 -1.75 20.47
CA GLU A 490 27.51 -0.69 20.09
C GLU A 490 28.16 0.70 20.26
N GLY A 491 29.42 0.77 20.76
CA GLY A 491 30.13 1.98 21.08
C GLY A 491 29.72 2.59 22.44
N TRP A 492 29.09 1.80 23.32
CA TRP A 492 28.70 2.28 24.63
C TRP A 492 29.85 2.18 25.63
N ASN A 493 30.16 3.27 26.28
CA ASN A 493 31.03 3.33 27.44
C ASN A 493 30.20 3.33 28.75
N ALA A 494 30.87 3.37 29.91
CA ALA A 494 30.21 3.35 31.21
C ALA A 494 29.15 4.44 31.38
N LEU A 495 29.36 5.65 30.82
CA LEU A 495 28.40 6.74 30.91
C LEU A 495 27.12 6.49 30.08
N HIS A 496 27.22 5.86 28.91
CA HIS A 496 26.08 5.42 28.12
C HIS A 496 25.23 4.40 28.88
N TRP A 497 25.91 3.39 29.49
CA TRP A 497 25.24 2.37 30.29
C TRP A 497 24.50 2.97 31.50
N ALA A 498 25.14 3.88 32.25
CA ALA A 498 24.53 4.53 33.41
C ALA A 498 23.36 5.44 33.00
N ALA A 499 23.49 6.15 31.90
CA ALA A 499 22.45 7.02 31.36
C ALA A 499 21.21 6.23 30.87
N PHE A 500 21.43 5.05 30.31
CA PHE A 500 20.36 4.14 29.85
C PHE A 500 19.62 3.50 31.04
N HIS A 501 20.36 3.06 32.09
CA HIS A 501 19.74 2.40 33.26
C HIS A 501 19.09 3.35 34.26
N GLY A 502 19.37 4.63 34.22
CA GLY A 502 18.68 5.61 35.03
C GLY A 502 19.23 5.83 36.45
N ASP A 503 20.45 5.36 36.75
CA ASP A 503 21.03 5.48 38.07
C ASP A 503 21.82 6.78 38.24
N LEU A 504 21.19 7.76 38.90
CA LEU A 504 21.75 9.08 39.13
C LEU A 504 23.00 9.02 40.04
N GLU A 505 23.05 8.11 41.05
CA GLU A 505 24.20 8.00 41.92
C GLU A 505 25.41 7.47 41.20
N ILE A 506 25.21 6.49 40.28
CA ILE A 506 26.28 5.97 39.40
C ILE A 506 26.74 7.06 38.40
N ILE A 507 25.82 7.80 37.79
CA ILE A 507 26.18 8.95 36.94
C ILE A 507 27.09 9.93 37.68
N ASN A 508 26.68 10.37 38.89
CA ASN A 508 27.49 11.27 39.68
C ASN A 508 28.86 10.70 40.09
N LEU A 509 28.95 9.39 40.21
CA LEU A 509 30.22 8.71 40.51
C LEU A 509 31.15 8.67 39.28
N LEU A 510 30.60 8.52 38.04
CA LEU A 510 31.37 8.42 36.81
C LEU A 510 31.80 9.76 36.24
N LEU A 511 30.97 10.80 36.33
CA LEU A 511 31.20 12.11 35.73
C LEU A 511 32.56 12.74 36.07
N PRO A 512 33.09 12.67 37.32
CA PRO A 512 34.41 13.23 37.66
C PRO A 512 35.59 12.56 36.90
N PHE A 513 35.39 11.38 36.37
CA PHE A 513 36.42 10.63 35.63
C PHE A 513 36.21 10.67 34.11
N THR A 514 35.15 11.34 33.61
CA THR A 514 34.79 11.35 32.19
C THR A 514 35.48 12.52 31.50
N ASP A 515 36.17 12.25 30.41
CA ASP A 515 36.85 13.26 29.58
C ASP A 515 35.90 13.93 28.56
N ASP A 516 34.92 13.18 28.07
CA ASP A 516 33.96 13.59 27.03
C ASP A 516 32.56 13.11 27.44
N VAL A 517 31.74 14.05 27.90
CA VAL A 517 30.34 13.80 28.27
C VAL A 517 29.43 13.58 27.07
N ASP A 518 29.88 14.04 25.90
CA ASP A 518 29.16 13.98 24.61
C ASP A 518 29.67 12.82 23.72
N LYS A 519 30.40 11.87 24.28
CA LYS A 519 30.87 10.69 23.57
C LYS A 519 29.69 10.04 22.83
N LYS A 520 29.91 9.71 21.57
CA LYS A 520 28.88 9.13 20.71
C LYS A 520 29.04 7.63 20.55
N ASP A 521 27.95 6.90 20.62
CA ASP A 521 27.87 5.49 20.25
C ASP A 521 27.88 5.28 18.73
N HIS A 522 27.79 4.04 18.24
CA HIS A 522 27.79 3.72 16.82
C HIS A 522 26.53 4.24 16.09
N GLN A 523 25.43 4.51 16.79
CA GLN A 523 24.24 5.19 16.25
C GLN A 523 24.34 6.71 16.40
N GLN A 524 25.54 7.23 16.74
CA GLN A 524 25.81 8.64 16.98
C GLN A 524 25.00 9.25 18.14
N ARG A 525 24.48 8.41 19.06
CA ARG A 525 23.74 8.86 20.24
C ARG A 525 24.72 9.18 21.38
N THR A 526 24.41 10.23 22.13
CA THR A 526 25.15 10.61 23.36
C THR A 526 24.47 10.01 24.60
N PRO A 527 25.15 9.92 25.76
CA PRO A 527 24.51 9.53 27.01
C PRO A 527 23.28 10.39 27.36
N LEU A 528 23.32 11.70 27.04
CA LEU A 528 22.18 12.59 27.20
C LEU A 528 20.95 12.14 26.41
N GLN A 529 21.14 11.71 25.16
CA GLN A 529 20.06 11.22 24.31
C GLN A 529 19.50 9.89 24.83
N LEU A 530 20.35 8.98 25.30
CA LEU A 530 19.88 7.73 25.90
C LEU A 530 19.04 8.00 27.18
N ALA A 531 19.52 8.88 28.08
CA ALA A 531 18.74 9.27 29.24
C ALA A 531 17.39 9.88 28.89
N ALA A 532 17.33 10.63 27.81
CA ALA A 532 16.09 11.23 27.34
C ALA A 532 15.13 10.20 26.72
N ILE A 533 15.63 9.21 25.99
CA ILE A 533 14.85 8.10 25.43
C ILE A 533 14.17 7.31 26.56
N GLU A 534 14.92 6.98 27.58
CA GLU A 534 14.44 6.20 28.72
C GLU A 534 13.63 7.01 29.75
N GLY A 535 13.58 8.34 29.61
CA GLY A 535 12.77 9.21 30.47
C GLY A 535 13.44 9.60 31.79
N HIS A 536 14.76 9.49 31.90
CA HIS A 536 15.51 9.75 33.12
C HIS A 536 15.77 11.24 33.34
N GLN A 537 14.72 11.97 33.74
CA GLN A 537 14.69 13.42 33.91
C GLN A 537 15.87 13.97 34.76
N SER A 538 16.18 13.33 35.88
CA SER A 538 17.25 13.78 36.79
C SER A 538 18.65 13.67 36.14
N ILE A 539 18.86 12.61 35.34
CA ILE A 539 20.11 12.39 34.61
C ILE A 539 20.24 13.40 33.47
N VAL A 540 19.16 13.64 32.70
CA VAL A 540 19.13 14.67 31.67
C VAL A 540 19.56 16.03 32.24
N ARG A 541 19.02 16.41 33.40
CA ARG A 541 19.42 17.63 34.09
C ARG A 541 20.90 17.64 34.45
N THR A 542 21.36 16.60 35.13
CA THR A 542 22.75 16.48 35.57
C THR A 542 23.74 16.52 34.39
N LEU A 543 23.45 15.81 33.30
CA LEU A 543 24.34 15.81 32.12
C LEU A 543 24.41 17.22 31.48
N ILE A 544 23.28 17.96 31.39
CA ILE A 544 23.29 19.33 30.88
C ILE A 544 24.06 20.28 31.82
N GLU A 545 23.93 20.13 33.14
CA GLU A 545 24.70 20.88 34.10
C GLU A 545 26.21 20.62 33.97
N TRP A 546 26.58 19.39 33.56
CA TRP A 546 27.94 18.99 33.18
C TRP A 546 28.32 19.36 31.76
N LYS A 547 27.56 20.24 31.08
CA LYS A 547 27.82 20.80 29.77
C LYS A 547 27.61 19.84 28.60
N ALA A 548 26.85 18.78 28.77
CA ALA A 548 26.41 17.94 27.64
C ALA A 548 25.59 18.77 26.65
N SER A 549 25.86 18.57 25.35
CA SER A 549 25.25 19.36 24.29
C SER A 549 23.87 18.78 23.88
N ALA A 550 22.85 19.58 24.07
CA ALA A 550 21.48 19.22 23.65
C ALA A 550 21.23 19.32 22.16
N SER A 551 22.17 19.90 21.40
CA SER A 551 22.03 20.13 19.94
C SER A 551 22.64 19.03 19.07
N LEU A 552 23.37 18.10 19.68
CA LEU A 552 23.96 16.97 18.92
C LEU A 552 22.88 16.07 18.35
N LYS A 553 23.12 15.63 17.12
CA LYS A 553 22.21 14.75 16.39
C LYS A 553 22.75 13.33 16.37
N ASP A 554 21.80 12.38 16.48
CA ASP A 554 22.06 10.96 16.27
C ASP A 554 22.17 10.63 14.76
N GLN A 555 22.36 9.37 14.43
CA GLN A 555 22.44 8.89 13.05
C GLN A 555 21.17 9.18 12.22
N SER A 556 20.01 9.30 12.86
CA SER A 556 18.74 9.65 12.23
C SER A 556 18.53 11.17 12.13
N GLY A 557 19.52 11.97 12.51
CA GLY A 557 19.45 13.42 12.53
C GLY A 557 18.66 14.02 13.70
N ARG A 558 18.34 13.25 14.76
CA ARG A 558 17.52 13.68 15.90
C ARG A 558 18.35 14.19 17.07
N THR A 559 17.91 15.28 17.62
CA THR A 559 18.41 15.87 18.87
C THR A 559 17.79 15.19 20.10
N VAL A 560 18.29 15.52 21.31
CA VAL A 560 17.72 15.05 22.58
C VAL A 560 16.24 15.42 22.72
N MET A 561 15.83 16.59 22.24
CA MET A 561 14.44 17.03 22.24
C MET A 561 13.56 16.14 21.37
N GLU A 562 13.99 15.88 20.14
CA GLU A 562 13.27 15.06 19.19
C GLU A 562 13.16 13.61 19.64
N GLN A 563 14.19 13.10 20.33
CA GLN A 563 14.13 11.80 21.00
C GLN A 563 13.09 11.78 22.13
N ALA A 564 13.09 12.78 23.01
CA ALA A 564 12.13 12.89 24.11
C ALA A 564 10.68 12.99 23.60
N ILE A 565 10.45 13.67 22.46
CA ILE A 565 9.14 13.74 21.80
C ILE A 565 8.74 12.37 21.26
N LEU A 566 9.62 11.71 20.50
CA LEU A 566 9.35 10.42 19.89
C LEU A 566 8.97 9.35 20.90
N TYR A 567 9.63 9.38 22.07
CA TYR A 567 9.38 8.45 23.17
C TYR A 567 8.37 9.00 24.21
N ARG A 568 7.72 10.14 23.95
CA ARG A 568 6.67 10.78 24.78
C ARG A 568 7.10 11.08 26.21
N GLN A 569 8.36 11.43 26.40
CA GLN A 569 8.95 11.68 27.71
C GLN A 569 8.61 13.10 28.21
N LYS A 570 7.38 13.31 28.70
CA LYS A 570 6.85 14.63 29.13
C LYS A 570 7.72 15.32 30.19
N ASP A 571 8.15 14.57 31.20
CA ASP A 571 8.96 15.09 32.29
C ASP A 571 10.35 15.53 31.81
N VAL A 572 10.95 14.81 30.89
CA VAL A 572 12.21 15.20 30.23
C VAL A 572 12.02 16.47 29.42
N LEU A 573 10.94 16.57 28.63
CA LEU A 573 10.64 17.77 27.85
C LEU A 573 10.44 18.99 28.74
N GLU A 574 9.68 18.87 29.83
CA GLU A 574 9.53 19.96 30.80
C GLU A 574 10.89 20.44 31.36
N ASN A 575 11.76 19.49 31.67
CA ASN A 575 13.10 19.81 32.14
C ASN A 575 13.93 20.54 31.08
N LEU A 576 13.91 20.08 29.84
CA LEU A 576 14.61 20.71 28.72
C LEU A 576 14.14 22.17 28.53
N PHE A 577 12.83 22.42 28.63
CA PHE A 577 12.26 23.78 28.54
C PHE A 577 12.67 24.67 29.74
N ILE A 578 12.64 24.13 30.97
CA ILE A 578 13.11 24.84 32.17
C ILE A 578 14.60 25.20 32.03
N LEU A 579 15.40 24.35 31.39
CA LEU A 579 16.82 24.58 31.12
C LEU A 579 17.07 25.54 29.94
N GLY A 580 16.02 26.09 29.35
CA GLY A 580 16.10 27.11 28.30
C GLY A 580 16.21 26.59 26.87
N ILE A 581 15.97 25.31 26.65
CA ILE A 581 15.93 24.77 25.30
C ILE A 581 14.58 25.12 24.65
N SER A 582 14.63 25.67 23.42
CA SER A 582 13.46 26.22 22.76
C SER A 582 12.37 25.18 22.47
N ALA A 583 11.16 25.44 22.98
CA ALA A 583 9.99 24.59 22.76
C ALA A 583 9.50 24.62 21.30
N SER A 584 9.75 25.73 20.56
CA SER A 584 9.26 25.86 19.17
C SER A 584 9.85 24.84 18.20
N ALA A 585 11.15 24.55 18.32
CA ALA A 585 11.79 23.51 17.50
C ALA A 585 11.18 22.13 17.77
N GLY A 586 10.89 21.82 19.04
CA GLY A 586 10.20 20.59 19.44
C GLY A 586 8.78 20.52 18.90
N LEU A 587 8.05 21.65 18.92
CA LEU A 587 6.69 21.71 18.38
C LEU A 587 6.64 21.35 16.88
N ARG A 588 7.59 21.84 16.08
CA ARG A 588 7.67 21.47 14.66
C ARG A 588 7.83 19.95 14.48
N TYR A 589 8.75 19.36 15.22
CA TYR A 589 8.96 17.91 15.16
C TYR A 589 7.75 17.12 15.65
N ALA A 590 7.16 17.50 16.80
CA ALA A 590 5.95 16.87 17.32
C ALA A 590 4.79 16.93 16.33
N SER A 591 4.64 18.08 15.65
CA SER A 591 3.60 18.28 14.64
C SER A 591 3.83 17.41 13.39
N SER A 592 5.09 17.22 12.98
CA SER A 592 5.44 16.40 11.81
C SER A 592 5.18 14.89 12.01
N ILE A 593 5.17 14.42 13.27
CA ILE A 593 4.92 13.02 13.62
C ILE A 593 3.54 12.78 14.28
N GLY A 594 2.73 13.84 14.41
CA GLY A 594 1.36 13.74 14.89
C GLY A 594 1.16 13.62 16.41
N GLU A 595 2.12 14.07 17.22
CA GLU A 595 2.06 13.97 18.69
C GLU A 595 1.15 15.05 19.33
N VAL A 596 -0.15 14.88 19.18
CA VAL A 596 -1.18 15.82 19.67
C VAL A 596 -1.16 15.98 21.19
N GLU A 597 -0.86 14.92 21.94
CA GLU A 597 -0.86 14.92 23.41
C GLU A 597 0.20 15.84 24.02
N LEU A 598 1.21 16.23 23.25
CA LEU A 598 2.28 17.13 23.70
C LEU A 598 1.98 18.61 23.41
N LEU A 599 0.98 18.94 22.59
CA LEU A 599 0.65 20.32 22.24
C LEU A 599 0.37 21.23 23.45
N PRO A 600 -0.40 20.79 24.48
CA PRO A 600 -0.61 21.62 25.69
C PRO A 600 0.70 21.91 26.43
N LEU A 601 1.66 21.00 26.40
CA LEU A 601 2.96 21.18 27.03
C LEU A 601 3.76 22.27 26.30
N PHE A 602 3.81 22.21 24.96
CA PHE A 602 4.49 23.22 24.14
C PHE A 602 3.88 24.61 24.34
N GLN A 603 2.55 24.70 24.40
CA GLN A 603 1.84 25.94 24.66
C GLN A 603 2.18 26.51 26.06
N LYS A 604 2.18 25.66 27.10
CA LYS A 604 2.56 26.03 28.48
C LYS A 604 3.94 26.69 28.52
N TYR A 605 4.89 26.22 27.74
CA TYR A 605 6.26 26.72 27.69
C TYR A 605 6.50 27.74 26.55
N GLY A 606 5.44 28.32 25.98
CA GLY A 606 5.52 29.48 25.08
C GLY A 606 6.11 29.15 23.70
N ALA A 607 5.90 27.93 23.18
CA ALA A 607 6.28 27.60 21.82
C ALA A 607 5.57 28.52 20.81
N ASN A 608 6.32 29.04 19.85
CA ASN A 608 5.74 29.79 18.75
C ASN A 608 5.06 28.82 17.78
N LEU A 609 3.73 28.93 17.67
CA LEU A 609 2.89 28.05 16.82
C LEU A 609 3.14 28.23 15.32
N ASP A 610 3.75 29.36 14.94
CA ASP A 610 3.96 29.76 13.55
C ASP A 610 5.44 29.82 13.13
N GLU A 611 6.35 29.34 14.00
CA GLU A 611 7.78 29.31 13.69
C GLU A 611 8.06 28.26 12.60
N ALA A 612 8.50 28.74 11.44
CA ALA A 612 8.79 27.89 10.28
C ALA A 612 10.17 27.20 10.35
N ASP A 613 10.30 26.07 9.69
CA ASP A 613 11.57 25.40 9.41
C ASP A 613 12.33 26.06 8.22
N GLU A 614 13.42 25.45 7.79
CA GLU A 614 14.24 25.94 6.65
C GLU A 614 13.46 25.92 5.32
N ASP A 615 12.49 25.03 5.19
CA ASP A 615 11.61 24.93 4.02
C ASP A 615 10.38 25.85 4.13
N GLY A 616 10.30 26.67 5.20
CA GLY A 616 9.18 27.53 5.49
C GLY A 616 7.94 26.84 6.05
N ASN A 617 8.02 25.56 6.43
CA ASN A 617 6.88 24.85 6.98
C ASN A 617 6.68 25.21 8.46
N THR A 618 5.51 25.75 8.80
CA THR A 618 5.07 25.91 10.18
C THR A 618 4.66 24.58 10.80
N PRO A 619 4.52 24.47 12.13
CA PRO A 619 3.97 23.27 12.77
C PRO A 619 2.66 22.79 12.14
N LEU A 620 1.76 23.71 11.79
CA LEU A 620 0.50 23.39 11.11
C LEU A 620 0.71 22.79 9.72
N LEU A 621 1.63 23.35 8.92
CA LEU A 621 1.99 22.79 7.60
C LEU A 621 2.60 21.41 7.72
N LEU A 622 3.46 21.18 8.70
CA LEU A 622 4.06 19.87 8.97
C LEU A 622 3.00 18.83 9.38
N ALA A 623 2.04 19.22 10.24
CA ALA A 623 0.93 18.35 10.64
C ALA A 623 0.01 17.99 9.45
N VAL A 624 -0.23 18.94 8.54
CA VAL A 624 -1.00 18.68 7.31
C VAL A 624 -0.23 17.76 6.36
N LEU A 625 1.07 17.96 6.19
CA LEU A 625 1.94 17.09 5.37
C LEU A 625 1.99 15.66 5.91
N GLY A 626 1.96 15.50 7.24
CA GLY A 626 1.90 14.21 7.92
C GLY A 626 0.50 13.60 7.98
N GLU A 627 -0.54 14.30 7.49
CA GLU A 627 -1.96 13.87 7.53
C GLU A 627 -2.53 13.69 8.95
N HIS A 628 -1.99 14.40 9.94
CA HIS A 628 -2.31 14.28 11.37
C HIS A 628 -3.51 15.15 11.77
N GLN A 629 -4.74 14.66 11.54
CA GLN A 629 -5.99 15.41 11.71
C GLN A 629 -6.17 16.00 13.13
N GLU A 630 -5.89 15.23 14.16
CA GLU A 630 -6.01 15.65 15.56
C GLU A 630 -5.00 16.75 15.90
N THR A 631 -3.77 16.63 15.40
CA THR A 631 -2.72 17.62 15.59
C THR A 631 -3.05 18.93 14.86
N VAL A 632 -3.58 18.82 13.62
CA VAL A 632 -4.06 19.99 12.85
C VAL A 632 -5.16 20.72 13.63
N SER A 633 -6.17 19.99 14.14
CA SER A 633 -7.24 20.57 14.95
C SER A 633 -6.69 21.22 16.21
N GLY A 634 -5.81 20.52 16.95
CA GLY A 634 -5.22 21.05 18.18
C GLY A 634 -4.37 22.29 17.98
N LEU A 635 -3.57 22.37 16.91
CA LEU A 635 -2.77 23.56 16.59
C LEU A 635 -3.66 24.76 16.26
N LEU A 636 -4.73 24.55 15.50
CA LEU A 636 -5.69 25.59 15.16
C LEU A 636 -6.48 26.06 16.39
N ASP A 637 -6.87 25.17 17.29
CA ASP A 637 -7.54 25.49 18.55
C ASP A 637 -6.64 26.31 19.47
N PHE A 638 -5.33 26.11 19.42
CA PHE A 638 -4.34 26.92 20.14
C PHE A 638 -3.98 28.24 19.43
N GLY A 639 -4.49 28.47 18.22
CA GLY A 639 -4.37 29.75 17.52
C GLY A 639 -3.23 29.83 16.51
N ALA A 640 -2.76 28.71 15.95
CA ALA A 640 -1.85 28.71 14.82
C ALA A 640 -2.51 29.37 13.59
N ASP A 641 -1.75 30.18 12.84
CA ASP A 641 -2.28 30.86 11.64
C ASP A 641 -2.43 29.90 10.45
N PRO A 642 -3.66 29.61 10.02
CA PRO A 642 -3.91 28.66 8.91
C PRO A 642 -3.59 29.22 7.52
N ASN A 643 -3.19 30.48 7.41
CA ASN A 643 -2.94 31.16 6.13
C ASN A 643 -1.44 31.31 5.80
N LEU A 644 -0.54 30.88 6.67
CA LEU A 644 0.89 30.94 6.40
C LEU A 644 1.28 29.95 5.31
N THR A 645 2.27 30.35 4.51
CA THR A 645 2.75 29.54 3.38
C THR A 645 4.17 29.05 3.65
N ASN A 646 4.48 27.87 3.14
CA ASN A 646 5.86 27.42 3.11
C ASN A 646 6.69 28.15 2.00
N ALA A 647 7.98 27.82 1.91
CA ALA A 647 8.88 28.38 0.90
C ALA A 647 8.42 28.12 -0.56
N LYS A 648 7.54 27.13 -0.78
CA LYS A 648 6.92 26.85 -2.09
C LYS A 648 5.62 27.63 -2.30
N GLY A 649 5.24 28.56 -1.41
CA GLY A 649 4.03 29.35 -1.50
C GLY A 649 2.73 28.55 -1.25
N LEU A 650 2.81 27.40 -0.59
CA LEU A 650 1.65 26.54 -0.35
C LEU A 650 1.10 26.73 1.06
N THR A 651 -0.22 27.00 1.16
CA THR A 651 -0.94 27.05 2.44
C THR A 651 -1.28 25.66 2.96
N PRO A 652 -1.62 25.51 4.26
CA PRO A 652 -2.16 24.25 4.80
C PRO A 652 -3.34 23.70 4.00
N LEU A 653 -4.26 24.61 3.60
CA LEU A 653 -5.43 24.23 2.80
C LEU A 653 -5.04 23.68 1.42
N ILE A 654 -4.15 24.36 0.69
CA ILE A 654 -3.68 23.90 -0.63
C ILE A 654 -2.95 22.55 -0.50
N LEU A 655 -2.18 22.35 0.57
CA LEU A 655 -1.51 21.07 0.83
C LEU A 655 -2.52 19.94 1.09
N ALA A 656 -3.52 20.15 1.95
CA ALA A 656 -4.58 19.18 2.24
C ALA A 656 -5.34 18.78 0.96
N ILE A 657 -5.61 19.77 0.09
CA ILE A 657 -6.25 19.53 -1.20
C ILE A 657 -5.35 18.70 -2.12
N ARG A 658 -4.07 19.01 -2.22
CA ARG A 658 -3.09 18.28 -3.05
C ARG A 658 -2.92 16.83 -2.61
N SER A 659 -2.99 16.58 -1.31
CA SER A 659 -2.97 15.23 -0.72
C SER A 659 -4.33 14.51 -0.82
N ARG A 660 -5.35 15.14 -1.41
CA ARG A 660 -6.72 14.60 -1.58
C ARG A 660 -7.37 14.20 -0.25
N GLN A 661 -7.22 15.04 0.79
CA GLN A 661 -7.71 14.79 2.15
C GLN A 661 -8.97 15.63 2.47
N PRO A 662 -10.20 15.14 2.18
CA PRO A 662 -11.43 15.88 2.46
C PRO A 662 -11.65 16.17 3.95
N SER A 663 -11.25 15.22 4.81
CA SER A 663 -11.35 15.39 6.27
C SER A 663 -10.49 16.53 6.79
N LEU A 664 -9.22 16.62 6.35
CA LEU A 664 -8.34 17.74 6.69
C LEU A 664 -8.85 19.06 6.14
N THR A 665 -9.33 19.05 4.88
CA THR A 665 -9.97 20.22 4.26
C THR A 665 -11.16 20.68 5.11
N SER A 666 -12.01 19.76 5.54
CA SER A 666 -13.17 20.03 6.39
C SER A 666 -12.80 20.61 7.74
N ILE A 667 -11.69 20.14 8.35
CA ILE A 667 -11.16 20.68 9.62
C ILE A 667 -10.69 22.12 9.41
N LEU A 668 -9.85 22.34 8.41
CA LEU A 668 -9.28 23.67 8.12
C LEU A 668 -10.38 24.70 7.82
N LEU A 669 -11.41 24.34 7.06
CA LEU A 669 -12.52 25.23 6.69
C LEU A 669 -13.40 25.68 7.87
N LYS A 670 -13.24 25.14 9.05
CA LYS A 670 -13.89 25.63 10.29
C LYS A 670 -13.27 26.90 10.85
N TYR A 671 -12.06 27.25 10.40
CA TYR A 671 -11.28 28.38 10.88
C TYR A 671 -11.23 29.50 9.83
N PRO A 672 -10.90 30.75 10.22
CA PRO A 672 -10.81 31.86 9.27
C PRO A 672 -9.69 31.63 8.25
N LEU A 673 -10.05 31.31 7.01
CA LEU A 673 -9.12 31.05 5.92
C LEU A 673 -9.22 32.10 4.81
N ASP A 674 -8.07 32.45 4.24
CA ASP A 674 -8.01 33.12 2.96
C ASP A 674 -8.08 32.08 1.83
N LEU A 675 -9.29 31.82 1.34
CA LEU A 675 -9.55 30.85 0.26
C LEU A 675 -8.94 31.27 -1.09
N GLU A 676 -8.63 32.57 -1.22
CA GLU A 676 -8.10 33.17 -2.46
C GLU A 676 -6.56 33.24 -2.46
N ARG A 677 -5.90 32.75 -1.45
CA ARG A 677 -4.45 32.64 -1.44
C ARG A 677 -3.98 31.75 -2.59
N GLN A 678 -2.99 32.24 -3.33
CA GLN A 678 -2.52 31.59 -4.55
C GLN A 678 -1.23 30.82 -4.30
N ASP A 679 -1.09 29.68 -4.98
CA ASP A 679 0.17 28.99 -5.14
C ASP A 679 1.07 29.70 -6.17
N PRO A 680 2.32 29.26 -6.40
CA PRO A 680 3.22 29.87 -7.39
C PRO A 680 2.72 29.86 -8.84
N PHE A 681 1.70 29.09 -9.16
CA PHE A 681 1.06 29.05 -10.48
C PHE A 681 -0.20 29.95 -10.56
N GLY A 682 -0.53 30.63 -9.48
CA GLY A 682 -1.73 31.44 -9.36
C GLY A 682 -2.99 30.61 -9.05
N ASN A 683 -2.86 29.34 -8.65
CA ASN A 683 -4.03 28.55 -8.31
C ASN A 683 -4.48 28.83 -6.88
N THR A 684 -5.75 29.13 -6.70
CA THR A 684 -6.43 29.14 -5.41
C THR A 684 -6.75 27.72 -4.95
N SER A 685 -7.27 27.59 -3.74
CA SER A 685 -7.73 26.30 -3.19
C SER A 685 -8.74 25.63 -4.12
N LEU A 686 -9.71 26.36 -4.66
CA LEU A 686 -10.71 25.83 -5.59
C LEU A 686 -10.10 25.36 -6.92
N LEU A 687 -9.16 26.14 -7.49
CA LEU A 687 -8.46 25.77 -8.71
C LEU A 687 -7.65 24.49 -8.52
N THR A 688 -6.96 24.37 -7.38
CA THR A 688 -6.20 23.18 -7.03
C THR A 688 -7.11 21.96 -6.85
N ALA A 689 -8.29 22.12 -6.23
CA ALA A 689 -9.26 21.03 -6.05
C ALA A 689 -9.83 20.55 -7.39
N ALA A 690 -10.17 21.48 -8.28
CA ALA A 690 -10.65 21.17 -9.63
C ALA A 690 -9.59 20.44 -10.46
N LEU A 691 -8.32 20.85 -10.36
CA LEU A 691 -7.20 20.18 -11.02
C LEU A 691 -6.99 18.74 -10.50
N ASN A 692 -7.15 18.51 -9.20
CA ASN A 692 -6.92 17.21 -8.56
C ASN A 692 -8.09 16.22 -8.68
N GLY A 693 -9.27 16.68 -9.07
CA GLY A 693 -10.42 15.83 -9.33
C GLY A 693 -11.15 15.32 -8.07
N ASN A 694 -11.11 16.06 -6.97
CA ASN A 694 -11.83 15.69 -5.75
C ASN A 694 -13.15 16.47 -5.63
N GLU A 695 -14.25 15.79 -5.96
CA GLU A 695 -15.61 16.39 -5.97
C GLU A 695 -16.05 16.87 -4.59
N GLU A 696 -15.75 16.10 -3.54
CA GLU A 696 -16.14 16.44 -2.17
C GLU A 696 -15.42 17.71 -1.68
N ILE A 697 -14.14 17.85 -2.00
CA ILE A 697 -13.38 19.07 -1.65
C ILE A 697 -13.91 20.29 -2.43
N VAL A 698 -14.25 20.11 -3.71
CA VAL A 698 -14.86 21.18 -4.51
C VAL A 698 -16.17 21.65 -3.88
N ASP A 699 -17.04 20.74 -3.47
CA ASP A 699 -18.29 21.06 -2.78
C ASP A 699 -18.04 21.82 -1.47
N GLN A 700 -17.09 21.34 -0.64
CA GLN A 700 -16.72 22.01 0.62
C GLN A 700 -16.24 23.44 0.38
N LEU A 701 -15.42 23.68 -0.64
CA LEU A 701 -14.89 25.01 -0.97
C LEU A 701 -15.97 25.95 -1.54
N ILE A 702 -16.89 25.45 -2.36
CA ILE A 702 -18.03 26.23 -2.85
C ILE A 702 -18.92 26.66 -1.68
N ILE A 703 -19.24 25.73 -0.76
CA ILE A 703 -20.02 26.00 0.45
C ILE A 703 -19.32 27.02 1.35
N ALA A 704 -17.98 26.94 1.46
CA ALA A 704 -17.16 27.86 2.24
C ALA A 704 -17.04 29.27 1.59
N GLY A 705 -17.54 29.45 0.37
CA GLY A 705 -17.58 30.76 -0.30
C GLY A 705 -16.34 31.08 -1.14
N ALA A 706 -15.61 30.08 -1.62
CA ALA A 706 -14.50 30.30 -2.55
C ALA A 706 -14.96 31.00 -3.83
N LYS A 707 -14.18 31.97 -4.34
CA LYS A 707 -14.50 32.73 -5.54
C LYS A 707 -14.39 31.84 -6.80
N LEU A 708 -15.52 31.57 -7.43
CA LEU A 708 -15.60 30.69 -8.59
C LEU A 708 -14.87 31.24 -9.81
N GLU A 709 -14.93 32.55 -10.00
CA GLU A 709 -14.41 33.24 -11.19
C GLU A 709 -12.91 33.50 -11.19
N HIS A 710 -12.22 33.09 -10.12
CA HIS A 710 -10.77 33.28 -10.07
C HIS A 710 -10.07 32.49 -11.17
N SER A 711 -8.97 33.05 -11.69
CA SER A 711 -8.12 32.37 -12.69
C SER A 711 -6.67 32.40 -12.29
N ASN A 712 -5.95 31.33 -12.59
CA ASN A 712 -4.50 31.24 -12.39
C ASN A 712 -3.73 32.11 -13.39
N TYR A 713 -2.40 32.09 -13.32
CA TYR A 713 -1.55 32.90 -14.21
C TYR A 713 -1.64 32.52 -15.70
N MET A 714 -2.22 31.37 -16.01
CA MET A 714 -2.56 30.96 -17.38
C MET A 714 -3.97 31.40 -17.80
N GLY A 715 -4.67 32.19 -17.00
CA GLY A 715 -6.06 32.60 -17.25
C GLY A 715 -7.09 31.51 -17.02
N GLN A 716 -6.68 30.32 -16.51
CA GLN A 716 -7.55 29.17 -16.31
C GLN A 716 -8.31 29.27 -15.00
N ASN A 717 -9.64 29.21 -15.05
CA ASN A 717 -10.51 29.06 -13.88
C ASN A 717 -10.75 27.57 -13.54
N ALA A 718 -11.51 27.29 -12.48
CA ALA A 718 -11.81 25.93 -12.03
C ALA A 718 -12.45 25.06 -13.14
N LEU A 719 -13.29 25.67 -14.00
CA LEU A 719 -13.94 24.95 -15.08
C LEU A 719 -12.95 24.50 -16.17
N HIS A 720 -11.96 25.34 -16.50
CA HIS A 720 -10.89 24.99 -17.43
C HIS A 720 -10.07 23.80 -16.90
N LEU A 721 -9.68 23.86 -15.62
CA LEU A 721 -8.86 22.82 -15.02
C LEU A 721 -9.61 21.49 -14.89
N ALA A 722 -10.87 21.52 -14.48
CA ALA A 722 -11.73 20.33 -14.41
C ALA A 722 -11.97 19.73 -15.82
N ALA A 723 -12.19 20.58 -16.82
CA ALA A 723 -12.39 20.16 -18.21
C ALA A 723 -11.11 19.57 -18.83
N LEU A 724 -9.95 20.16 -18.53
CA LEU A 724 -8.63 19.70 -18.95
C LEU A 724 -8.34 18.27 -18.43
N GLN A 725 -8.79 17.96 -17.21
CA GLN A 725 -8.56 16.68 -16.55
C GLN A 725 -9.71 15.66 -16.75
N GLY A 726 -10.75 16.02 -17.47
CA GLY A 726 -11.88 15.14 -17.73
C GLY A 726 -12.82 14.89 -16.53
N GLN A 727 -12.87 15.80 -15.57
CA GLN A 727 -13.59 15.64 -14.30
C GLN A 727 -15.08 15.99 -14.46
N VAL A 728 -15.86 15.04 -15.01
CA VAL A 728 -17.28 15.23 -15.36
C VAL A 728 -18.11 15.74 -14.17
N GLY A 729 -17.94 15.14 -12.98
CA GLY A 729 -18.69 15.51 -11.79
C GLY A 729 -18.38 16.94 -11.32
N ILE A 730 -17.10 17.34 -11.37
CA ILE A 730 -16.68 18.70 -11.00
C ILE A 730 -17.18 19.73 -12.01
N VAL A 731 -17.07 19.43 -13.31
CA VAL A 731 -17.62 20.31 -14.37
C VAL A 731 -19.11 20.56 -14.14
N LYS A 732 -19.88 19.50 -13.85
CA LYS A 732 -21.30 19.62 -13.55
C LYS A 732 -21.57 20.53 -12.33
N ARG A 733 -20.85 20.30 -11.22
CA ARG A 733 -20.98 21.12 -9.99
C ARG A 733 -20.67 22.59 -10.21
N LEU A 734 -19.62 22.90 -10.98
CA LEU A 734 -19.23 24.26 -11.28
C LEU A 734 -20.24 24.97 -12.20
N LEU A 735 -20.83 24.27 -13.16
CA LEU A 735 -21.91 24.78 -14.00
C LEU A 735 -23.19 24.99 -13.20
N ASP A 736 -23.55 24.07 -12.31
CA ASP A 736 -24.68 24.19 -11.38
C ASP A 736 -24.50 25.40 -10.42
N ALA A 737 -23.24 25.72 -10.08
CA ALA A 737 -22.86 26.90 -9.31
C ALA A 737 -22.82 28.20 -10.16
N ASN A 738 -23.28 28.17 -11.41
CA ASN A 738 -23.33 29.26 -12.37
C ASN A 738 -21.99 29.83 -12.84
N LEU A 739 -20.90 29.04 -12.81
CA LEU A 739 -19.63 29.44 -13.40
C LEU A 739 -19.77 29.50 -14.93
N SER A 740 -19.36 30.61 -15.55
CA SER A 740 -19.49 30.82 -16.99
C SER A 740 -18.63 29.86 -17.81
N PRO A 741 -19.20 29.05 -18.72
CA PRO A 741 -18.42 28.16 -19.59
C PRO A 741 -17.73 28.90 -20.74
N MET A 742 -18.04 30.19 -20.97
CA MET A 742 -17.55 30.99 -22.10
C MET A 742 -16.27 31.77 -21.77
N LYS A 743 -15.80 31.76 -20.52
CA LYS A 743 -14.56 32.41 -20.14
C LYS A 743 -13.39 31.76 -20.89
N THR A 744 -12.47 32.59 -21.38
CA THR A 744 -11.26 32.09 -22.06
C THR A 744 -10.03 32.17 -21.16
N ASP A 745 -9.10 31.26 -21.34
CA ASP A 745 -7.76 31.30 -20.72
C ASP A 745 -6.83 32.24 -21.52
N GLN A 746 -5.56 32.32 -21.13
CA GLN A 746 -4.57 33.20 -21.81
C GLN A 746 -4.30 32.79 -23.27
N PHE A 747 -4.68 31.58 -23.68
CA PHE A 747 -4.58 31.11 -25.06
C PHE A 747 -5.87 31.33 -25.86
N GLY A 748 -6.85 32.00 -25.27
CA GLY A 748 -8.14 32.24 -25.88
C GLY A 748 -9.08 31.02 -25.83
N LEU A 749 -8.68 29.90 -25.22
CA LEU A 749 -9.45 28.66 -25.18
C LEU A 749 -10.44 28.67 -24.02
N THR A 750 -11.67 28.25 -24.26
CA THR A 750 -12.66 28.00 -23.21
C THR A 750 -12.47 26.61 -22.59
N ALA A 751 -13.12 26.34 -21.47
CA ALA A 751 -13.11 25.01 -20.85
C ALA A 751 -13.62 23.92 -21.81
N PHE A 752 -14.57 24.25 -22.69
CA PHE A 752 -15.08 23.34 -23.73
C PHE A 752 -13.99 22.96 -24.75
N HIS A 753 -13.19 23.94 -25.21
CA HIS A 753 -12.02 23.67 -26.06
C HIS A 753 -11.00 22.75 -25.36
N ARG A 754 -10.71 23.01 -24.08
CA ARG A 754 -9.78 22.19 -23.30
C ARG A 754 -10.26 20.75 -23.17
N ALA A 755 -11.56 20.52 -22.96
CA ALA A 755 -12.14 19.19 -22.94
C ALA A 755 -12.00 18.48 -24.30
N ALA A 756 -12.25 19.21 -25.40
CA ALA A 756 -12.14 18.69 -26.75
C ALA A 756 -10.68 18.34 -27.12
N GLU A 757 -9.75 19.24 -26.81
CA GLU A 757 -8.31 19.06 -27.05
C GLU A 757 -7.75 17.82 -26.31
N ASN A 758 -8.30 17.48 -25.13
CA ASN A 758 -7.80 16.39 -24.29
C ASN A 758 -8.65 15.10 -24.35
N GLY A 759 -9.64 15.06 -25.24
CA GLY A 759 -10.37 13.81 -25.52
C GLY A 759 -11.47 13.44 -24.51
N HIS A 760 -11.95 14.40 -23.74
CA HIS A 760 -12.89 14.16 -22.64
C HIS A 760 -14.36 14.24 -23.08
N ALA A 761 -14.81 13.22 -23.82
CA ALA A 761 -16.17 13.14 -24.39
C ALA A 761 -17.28 13.26 -23.33
N GLY A 762 -17.07 12.73 -22.12
CA GLY A 762 -18.02 12.85 -21.00
C GLY A 762 -18.21 14.30 -20.55
N VAL A 763 -17.12 15.08 -20.47
CA VAL A 763 -17.18 16.52 -20.18
C VAL A 763 -17.86 17.28 -21.28
N ILE A 764 -17.58 16.95 -22.56
CA ILE A 764 -18.26 17.55 -23.72
C ILE A 764 -19.77 17.33 -23.60
N ARG A 765 -20.24 16.11 -23.32
CA ARG A 765 -21.69 15.83 -23.11
C ARG A 765 -22.30 16.69 -22.00
N THR A 766 -21.59 16.86 -20.89
CA THR A 766 -22.07 17.71 -19.76
C THR A 766 -22.25 19.17 -20.20
N PHE A 767 -21.32 19.71 -20.95
CA PHE A 767 -21.49 21.09 -21.50
C PHE A 767 -22.67 21.20 -22.47
N LEU A 768 -22.90 20.19 -23.31
CA LEU A 768 -24.02 20.16 -24.27
C LEU A 768 -25.39 20.10 -23.57
N GLU A 769 -25.47 19.38 -22.44
CA GLU A 769 -26.71 19.32 -21.64
C GLU A 769 -27.12 20.67 -21.09
N THR A 770 -26.17 21.53 -20.76
CA THR A 770 -26.45 22.87 -20.22
C THR A 770 -26.93 23.89 -21.28
N LYS A 771 -26.71 23.62 -22.58
CA LYS A 771 -27.03 24.50 -23.72
C LYS A 771 -26.47 25.93 -23.61
N THR A 772 -25.39 26.11 -22.86
CA THR A 772 -24.76 27.42 -22.59
C THR A 772 -23.49 27.64 -23.39
N VAL A 773 -23.10 26.67 -24.21
CA VAL A 773 -21.83 26.66 -24.96
C VAL A 773 -22.09 26.86 -26.43
N ASP A 774 -21.32 27.74 -27.08
CA ASP A 774 -21.27 27.83 -28.52
C ASP A 774 -20.42 26.68 -29.08
N LEU A 775 -21.05 25.75 -29.80
CA LEU A 775 -20.43 24.57 -30.37
C LEU A 775 -19.37 24.87 -31.43
N ASN A 776 -19.58 25.97 -32.15
CA ASN A 776 -18.79 26.39 -33.31
C ASN A 776 -17.85 27.55 -32.97
N ILE A 777 -17.67 27.86 -31.66
CA ILE A 777 -16.78 28.95 -31.26
C ILE A 777 -15.37 28.69 -31.77
N ASN A 778 -14.89 29.59 -32.63
CA ASN A 778 -13.52 29.52 -33.16
C ASN A 778 -12.69 30.58 -32.44
N VAL A 779 -11.60 30.16 -31.84
CA VAL A 779 -10.69 30.98 -31.05
C VAL A 779 -9.32 31.11 -31.71
N LEU A 780 -8.71 32.29 -31.62
CA LEU A 780 -7.29 32.47 -31.95
C LEU A 780 -6.47 32.09 -30.71
N ASP A 781 -5.63 31.08 -30.83
CA ASP A 781 -4.65 30.73 -29.79
C ASP A 781 -3.52 31.78 -29.73
N ALA A 782 -2.58 31.59 -28.75
CA ALA A 782 -1.44 32.49 -28.56
C ALA A 782 -0.48 32.55 -29.75
N HIS A 783 -0.57 31.58 -30.68
CA HIS A 783 0.21 31.53 -31.92
C HIS A 783 -0.57 32.05 -33.13
N GLY A 784 -1.84 32.39 -32.95
CA GLY A 784 -2.71 32.87 -34.01
C GLY A 784 -3.38 31.79 -34.84
N ASP A 785 -3.14 30.51 -34.50
CA ASP A 785 -3.66 29.40 -35.33
C ASP A 785 -5.17 29.21 -35.20
N GLY A 786 -5.77 29.43 -34.09
CA GLY A 786 -7.20 29.32 -33.88
C GLY A 786 -7.80 27.95 -34.19
N GLY A 787 -8.89 27.63 -33.53
CA GLY A 787 -9.61 26.41 -33.83
C GLY A 787 -10.92 26.26 -33.06
N THR A 788 -11.84 25.54 -33.67
CA THR A 788 -13.07 25.10 -33.00
C THR A 788 -12.75 23.86 -32.14
N PRO A 789 -13.63 23.53 -31.17
CA PRO A 789 -13.52 22.26 -30.43
C PRO A 789 -13.44 21.03 -31.37
N TRP A 790 -14.10 21.09 -32.53
CA TRP A 790 -14.03 20.07 -33.57
C TRP A 790 -12.62 19.91 -34.15
N LEU A 791 -11.99 21.02 -34.55
CA LEU A 791 -10.64 21.03 -35.08
C LEU A 791 -9.60 20.58 -34.06
N LEU A 792 -9.72 21.01 -32.81
CA LEU A 792 -8.82 20.60 -31.74
C LEU A 792 -8.92 19.09 -31.45
N ALA A 793 -10.14 18.55 -31.41
CA ALA A 793 -10.34 17.11 -31.26
C ALA A 793 -9.76 16.32 -32.43
N ALA A 794 -9.93 16.80 -33.67
CA ALA A 794 -9.36 16.19 -34.87
C ALA A 794 -7.81 16.24 -34.86
N LYS A 795 -7.23 17.39 -34.47
CA LYS A 795 -5.80 17.62 -34.33
C LYS A 795 -5.15 16.64 -33.36
N ARG A 796 -5.85 16.30 -32.24
CA ARG A 796 -5.36 15.38 -31.20
C ARG A 796 -5.78 13.92 -31.39
N GLY A 797 -6.62 13.63 -32.39
CA GLY A 797 -7.02 12.26 -32.68
C GLY A 797 -8.17 11.71 -31.82
N HIS A 798 -8.97 12.58 -31.22
CA HIS A 798 -10.02 12.21 -30.27
C HIS A 798 -11.36 11.90 -30.95
N ILE A 799 -11.46 10.75 -31.60
CA ILE A 799 -12.66 10.30 -32.35
C ILE A 799 -13.90 10.26 -31.45
N ASN A 800 -13.77 9.81 -30.20
CA ASN A 800 -14.86 9.79 -29.22
C ASN A 800 -15.47 11.18 -28.94
N VAL A 801 -14.65 12.24 -28.99
CA VAL A 801 -15.13 13.62 -28.89
C VAL A 801 -15.77 14.06 -30.18
N LEU A 802 -15.16 13.74 -31.35
CA LEU A 802 -15.72 14.05 -32.65
C LEU A 802 -17.12 13.44 -32.84
N GLU A 803 -17.32 12.19 -32.39
CA GLU A 803 -18.64 11.55 -32.41
C GLU A 803 -19.68 12.32 -31.61
N VAL A 804 -19.34 12.72 -30.39
CA VAL A 804 -20.25 13.49 -29.51
C VAL A 804 -20.56 14.85 -30.11
N LEU A 805 -19.57 15.55 -30.68
CA LEU A 805 -19.76 16.82 -31.34
C LEU A 805 -20.62 16.72 -32.59
N LEU A 806 -20.43 15.64 -33.38
CA LEU A 806 -21.24 15.35 -34.57
C LEU A 806 -22.70 15.06 -34.21
N GLU A 807 -22.93 14.27 -33.13
CA GLU A 807 -24.28 14.05 -32.58
C GLU A 807 -24.99 15.37 -32.19
N ALA A 808 -24.21 16.34 -31.72
CA ALA A 808 -24.70 17.66 -31.36
C ALA A 808 -24.84 18.64 -32.54
N SER A 809 -24.63 18.16 -33.80
CA SER A 809 -24.73 18.98 -35.02
C SER A 809 -23.74 20.14 -35.10
N VAL A 810 -22.48 19.91 -34.68
CA VAL A 810 -21.40 20.88 -34.86
C VAL A 810 -21.15 21.12 -36.35
N ASP A 811 -20.61 22.29 -36.67
CA ASP A 811 -20.15 22.60 -38.05
C ASP A 811 -18.86 21.78 -38.34
N SER A 812 -19.02 20.67 -39.08
CA SER A 812 -17.89 19.80 -39.50
C SER A 812 -17.01 20.42 -40.59
N ASP A 813 -17.52 21.46 -41.27
CA ASP A 813 -16.79 22.19 -42.32
C ASP A 813 -16.02 23.40 -41.74
N ALA A 814 -16.00 23.53 -40.42
CA ALA A 814 -15.24 24.60 -39.74
C ALA A 814 -13.74 24.48 -40.09
N VAL A 815 -13.11 25.64 -40.33
CA VAL A 815 -11.69 25.77 -40.65
C VAL A 815 -10.98 26.69 -39.67
N GLU A 816 -9.64 26.49 -39.49
CA GLU A 816 -8.82 27.42 -38.73
C GLU A 816 -8.87 28.84 -39.30
N LEU A 817 -8.94 29.86 -38.45
CA LEU A 817 -9.15 31.26 -38.85
C LEU A 817 -7.99 31.83 -39.70
N LEU A 818 -6.78 31.42 -39.45
CA LEU A 818 -5.58 31.96 -40.07
C LEU A 818 -5.27 31.33 -41.43
N ASN A 819 -5.26 30.00 -41.46
CA ASN A 819 -4.78 29.23 -42.62
C ASN A 819 -5.93 28.61 -43.42
N GLY A 820 -7.12 28.53 -42.86
CA GLY A 820 -8.27 27.88 -43.49
C GLY A 820 -8.11 26.33 -43.49
N THR A 821 -7.35 25.76 -42.56
CA THR A 821 -7.12 24.32 -42.49
C THR A 821 -8.37 23.59 -41.97
N THR A 822 -8.74 22.52 -42.62
CA THR A 822 -9.88 21.66 -42.26
C THR A 822 -9.49 20.61 -41.24
N ALA A 823 -10.49 19.94 -40.62
CA ALA A 823 -10.27 18.84 -39.68
C ALA A 823 -9.41 17.72 -40.29
N LEU A 824 -9.57 17.39 -41.56
CA LEU A 824 -8.76 16.39 -42.25
C LEU A 824 -7.29 16.82 -42.37
N GLN A 825 -7.07 18.11 -42.67
CA GLN A 825 -5.71 18.65 -42.81
C GLN A 825 -4.96 18.72 -41.47
N VAL A 826 -5.61 19.20 -40.40
CA VAL A 826 -4.97 19.24 -39.08
C VAL A 826 -4.72 17.85 -38.52
N ALA A 827 -5.63 16.88 -38.70
CA ALA A 827 -5.42 15.50 -38.31
C ALA A 827 -4.28 14.87 -39.10
N SER A 828 -4.17 15.19 -40.39
CA SER A 828 -3.08 14.68 -41.27
C SER A 828 -1.72 15.26 -40.89
N ALA A 829 -1.65 16.54 -40.54
CA ALA A 829 -0.42 17.19 -40.06
C ALA A 829 0.11 16.56 -38.78
N GLU A 830 -0.76 16.18 -37.85
CA GLU A 830 -0.41 15.62 -36.53
C GLU A 830 -0.31 14.08 -36.56
N GLY A 831 -0.45 13.43 -37.71
CA GLY A 831 -0.27 11.99 -37.86
C GLY A 831 -1.42 11.12 -37.31
N GLN A 832 -2.61 11.69 -37.18
CA GLN A 832 -3.78 11.03 -36.57
C GLN A 832 -4.47 10.08 -37.57
N GLN A 833 -3.83 9.00 -38.01
CA GLN A 833 -4.31 8.07 -39.03
C GLN A 833 -5.75 7.59 -38.80
N SER A 834 -6.06 7.16 -37.57
CA SER A 834 -7.42 6.68 -37.25
C SER A 834 -8.49 7.77 -37.42
N THR A 835 -8.16 9.02 -37.10
CA THR A 835 -9.07 10.16 -37.27
C THR A 835 -9.21 10.54 -38.74
N VAL A 836 -8.13 10.50 -39.52
CA VAL A 836 -8.14 10.70 -40.98
C VAL A 836 -9.09 9.68 -41.62
N ARG A 837 -8.91 8.40 -41.30
CA ARG A 837 -9.80 7.32 -41.79
C ARG A 837 -11.25 7.57 -41.40
N TRP A 838 -11.49 7.87 -40.12
CA TRP A 838 -12.84 8.09 -39.61
C TRP A 838 -13.54 9.29 -40.27
N LEU A 839 -12.83 10.40 -40.51
CA LEU A 839 -13.37 11.57 -41.22
C LEU A 839 -13.77 11.24 -42.66
N LEU A 840 -12.95 10.45 -43.38
CA LEU A 840 -13.20 10.01 -44.75
C LEU A 840 -14.33 8.99 -44.81
N GLU A 841 -14.37 8.01 -43.91
CA GLU A 841 -15.46 7.00 -43.84
C GLU A 841 -16.83 7.65 -43.58
N LYS A 842 -16.86 8.69 -42.74
CA LYS A 842 -18.08 9.45 -42.42
C LYS A 842 -18.44 10.47 -43.49
N ASN A 843 -17.59 10.65 -44.52
CA ASN A 843 -17.76 11.62 -45.60
C ASN A 843 -17.88 13.07 -45.10
N LEU A 844 -17.13 13.40 -44.02
CA LEU A 844 -17.12 14.67 -43.32
C LEU A 844 -16.08 15.66 -43.88
N SER A 845 -15.23 15.26 -44.79
CA SER A 845 -14.21 16.09 -45.43
C SER A 845 -13.92 15.59 -46.85
N LYS A 846 -13.67 16.53 -47.77
CA LYS A 846 -13.20 16.20 -49.10
C LYS A 846 -11.72 15.97 -49.11
N ILE A 847 -11.27 14.87 -49.67
CA ILE A 847 -9.89 14.41 -49.60
C ILE A 847 -8.86 15.40 -50.14
N ASP A 848 -9.18 16.08 -51.25
CA ASP A 848 -8.35 17.08 -51.93
C ASP A 848 -8.78 18.53 -51.65
N GLU A 849 -9.51 18.78 -50.55
CA GLU A 849 -9.85 20.13 -50.13
C GLU A 849 -8.62 20.93 -49.77
N THR A 850 -8.57 22.22 -50.15
CA THR A 850 -7.40 23.04 -49.99
C THR A 850 -7.64 24.14 -48.97
N ASP A 851 -6.63 24.44 -48.20
CA ASP A 851 -6.56 25.60 -47.31
C ASP A 851 -6.38 26.92 -48.09
N PHE A 852 -6.17 28.00 -47.40
CA PHE A 852 -5.95 29.34 -48.03
C PHE A 852 -4.60 29.44 -48.77
N LEU A 853 -3.70 28.52 -48.61
CA LEU A 853 -2.41 28.39 -49.30
C LEU A 853 -2.44 27.35 -50.43
N GLY A 854 -3.57 26.71 -50.65
CA GLY A 854 -3.76 25.66 -51.63
C GLY A 854 -3.24 24.29 -51.19
N ASN A 855 -2.86 24.11 -49.93
CA ASN A 855 -2.37 22.82 -49.45
C ASN A 855 -3.55 21.85 -49.18
N THR A 856 -3.40 20.60 -49.54
CA THR A 856 -4.29 19.50 -49.20
C THR A 856 -3.84 18.80 -47.93
N ALA A 857 -4.64 17.88 -47.41
CA ALA A 857 -4.26 16.98 -46.33
C ALA A 857 -2.95 16.22 -46.61
N LEU A 858 -2.74 15.82 -47.87
CA LEU A 858 -1.54 15.13 -48.32
C LEU A 858 -0.29 16.03 -48.27
N HIS A 859 -0.42 17.32 -48.55
CA HIS A 859 0.67 18.31 -48.38
C HIS A 859 1.10 18.38 -46.92
N TYR A 860 0.16 18.49 -46.02
CA TYR A 860 0.41 18.58 -44.57
C TYR A 860 1.04 17.29 -44.01
N ALA A 861 0.52 16.11 -44.38
CA ALA A 861 1.11 14.83 -44.00
C ALA A 861 2.53 14.69 -44.53
N SER A 862 2.77 15.09 -45.78
CA SER A 862 4.10 15.08 -46.42
C SER A 862 5.07 16.06 -45.73
N GLN A 863 4.62 17.27 -45.41
CA GLN A 863 5.42 18.30 -44.71
C GLN A 863 5.88 17.82 -43.34
N LYS A 864 5.06 17.04 -42.64
CA LYS A 864 5.36 16.51 -41.31
C LYS A 864 5.95 15.08 -41.34
N GLY A 865 6.09 14.46 -42.49
CA GLY A 865 6.60 13.08 -42.64
C GLY A 865 5.71 12.01 -42.01
N GLN A 866 4.40 12.17 -42.11
CA GLN A 866 3.42 11.26 -41.50
C GLN A 866 3.12 10.07 -42.43
N GLU A 867 4.03 9.12 -42.53
CA GLU A 867 3.99 7.99 -43.49
C GLU A 867 2.66 7.23 -43.49
N LEU A 868 2.17 6.81 -42.29
CA LEU A 868 0.92 6.06 -42.15
C LEU A 868 -0.30 6.88 -42.60
N VAL A 869 -0.27 8.17 -42.46
CA VAL A 869 -1.33 9.07 -42.92
C VAL A 869 -1.25 9.25 -44.44
N ILE A 870 -0.06 9.36 -45.00
CA ILE A 870 0.16 9.41 -46.46
C ILE A 870 -0.40 8.14 -47.11
N GLU A 871 -0.04 6.96 -46.60
CA GLU A 871 -0.59 5.70 -47.08
C GLU A 871 -2.12 5.65 -47.02
N GLU A 872 -2.66 6.10 -45.90
CA GLU A 872 -4.11 6.17 -45.69
C GLU A 872 -4.76 7.09 -46.73
N LEU A 873 -4.28 8.35 -46.86
CA LEU A 873 -4.82 9.30 -47.84
C LEU A 873 -4.70 8.79 -49.28
N MET A 874 -3.59 8.20 -49.64
CA MET A 874 -3.38 7.60 -50.96
C MET A 874 -4.36 6.43 -51.21
N SER A 875 -4.63 5.60 -50.21
CA SER A 875 -5.60 4.52 -50.30
C SER A 875 -7.03 4.99 -50.58
N TRP A 876 -7.35 6.19 -50.09
CA TRP A 876 -8.63 6.86 -50.32
C TRP A 876 -8.66 7.69 -51.64
N GLY A 877 -7.56 7.74 -52.37
CA GLY A 877 -7.48 8.35 -53.71
C GLY A 877 -7.12 9.85 -53.65
N ALA A 878 -6.36 10.29 -52.66
CA ALA A 878 -5.79 11.63 -52.63
C ALA A 878 -4.91 11.87 -53.88
N ASN A 879 -4.96 13.09 -54.44
CA ASN A 879 -4.19 13.42 -55.64
C ASN A 879 -2.76 13.87 -55.27
N PRO A 880 -1.71 13.03 -55.53
CA PRO A 880 -0.34 13.36 -55.21
C PRO A 880 0.27 14.43 -56.14
N GLN A 881 -0.41 14.73 -57.24
CA GLN A 881 0.03 15.75 -58.21
C GLN A 881 -0.73 17.09 -58.04
N LYS A 882 -1.48 17.24 -56.98
CA LYS A 882 -2.16 18.50 -56.67
C LYS A 882 -1.11 19.56 -56.29
N GLU A 883 -1.07 20.65 -57.00
CA GLU A 883 -0.21 21.79 -56.68
C GLU A 883 -0.90 22.74 -55.67
N ASN A 884 -0.12 23.23 -54.69
CA ASN A 884 -0.54 24.37 -53.87
C ASN A 884 -0.34 25.70 -54.59
N TYR A 885 -0.67 26.80 -53.96
CA TYR A 885 -0.53 28.12 -54.59
C TYR A 885 0.91 28.60 -54.75
N GLU A 886 1.93 27.90 -54.19
CA GLU A 886 3.34 28.09 -54.50
C GLU A 886 3.79 27.22 -55.71
N GLY A 887 2.89 26.46 -56.33
CA GLY A 887 3.16 25.54 -57.43
C GLY A 887 3.88 24.25 -56.98
N LYS A 888 3.83 23.88 -55.71
CA LYS A 888 4.49 22.69 -55.14
C LYS A 888 3.51 21.55 -54.95
N ILE A 889 3.89 20.34 -55.30
CA ILE A 889 3.20 19.08 -55.01
C ILE A 889 3.67 18.50 -53.67
N PRO A 890 2.91 17.61 -53.03
CA PRO A 890 3.25 17.00 -51.73
C PRO A 890 4.67 16.41 -51.63
N SER A 891 5.14 15.73 -52.70
CA SER A 891 6.48 15.13 -52.73
C SER A 891 7.61 16.18 -52.68
N GLU A 892 7.45 17.33 -53.32
CA GLU A 892 8.44 18.42 -53.33
C GLU A 892 8.55 19.10 -51.96
N ILE A 893 7.46 19.06 -51.18
CA ILE A 893 7.48 19.54 -49.79
C ILE A 893 8.22 18.55 -48.90
N ALA A 894 8.05 17.26 -49.13
CA ALA A 894 8.74 16.18 -48.39
C ALA A 894 10.26 16.19 -48.65
N GLN A 895 10.69 16.45 -49.87
CA GLN A 895 12.12 16.51 -50.26
C GLN A 895 12.90 17.57 -49.45
N LYS A 896 12.27 18.67 -49.10
CA LYS A 896 12.90 19.75 -48.33
C LYS A 896 13.30 19.33 -46.89
N LEU A 897 12.76 18.20 -46.37
CA LEU A 897 13.00 17.66 -45.04
C LEU A 897 13.96 16.47 -45.00
N SER A 898 14.49 16.01 -46.16
CA SER A 898 15.41 14.87 -46.28
C SER A 898 14.81 13.51 -45.80
N ASN A 899 13.52 13.30 -45.97
CA ASN A 899 12.83 12.08 -45.53
C ASN A 899 12.64 11.11 -46.73
N ASP A 900 13.63 10.21 -46.96
CA ASP A 900 13.61 9.23 -48.05
C ASP A 900 12.42 8.25 -47.99
N THR A 901 11.89 7.94 -46.82
CA THR A 901 10.75 7.04 -46.62
C THR A 901 9.43 7.67 -47.08
N THR A 902 9.25 8.96 -46.78
CA THR A 902 8.05 9.72 -47.20
C THR A 902 7.95 9.88 -48.74
N LEU A 903 9.08 9.97 -49.43
CA LEU A 903 9.15 10.06 -50.90
C LEU A 903 8.72 8.76 -51.58
N ASN A 904 9.15 7.60 -51.02
CA ASN A 904 8.81 6.30 -51.55
C ASN A 904 7.31 5.92 -51.44
N THR A 905 6.58 6.57 -50.54
CA THR A 905 5.12 6.38 -50.36
C THR A 905 4.28 7.28 -51.26
N LEU A 906 4.85 8.37 -51.78
CA LEU A 906 4.18 9.34 -52.66
C LEU A 906 4.36 9.04 -54.19
N ASP A 907 5.45 8.32 -54.55
CA ASP A 907 5.71 7.80 -55.88
C ASP A 907 4.92 6.49 -56.15
#